data_b90c418413ccf12d660f70842b5f8dca
#
_entry.id   b90c418413ccf12d660f70842b5f8dca
#
_cell.length_a   1.000
_cell.length_b   1.000
_cell.length_c   1.000
_cell.angle_alpha   90.00
_cell.angle_beta   90.00
_cell.angle_gamma   90.00
#
_symmetry.space_group_name_H-M   'P 1'
#
loop_
_entity.id
_entity.type
_entity.pdbx_description
1 polymer ?
#
loop_
_entity_poly.entity_id
_entity_poly.type
_entity_poly.pdbx_seq_one_letter_code
_entity_poly.pdbx_strand_id
1 'polypeptide(L)'
;EAETTKLFWENSGKLGELLRSPDRRLIRESRTHPLSILNSGRFSTHWFVLLTDIFIHVTGTSHMVHPLKTLWIEPLPDSETVQVIAPEDTFVLYTPTPFDRNEWLYALQNAIKCSLQRVIGHIPPVVRSSSFSFTKHSVFKDAKYTGSWLNGKPHGSGKLEWSDGRKYAGQFHKGIIHGSGKMEIPSQGVYEGQWKDGQQNGYGTMKYNNGDFYEGYFKDGLPHGHGVKKEGHFMASVASVYIGEWAAGVKQGYGIMDDIMTGEKYLGSWSNGMKHGCGLIVTLDGIYYEGFFMQDVLKGHGVMVFEDGTHYEGEFKSAGIFYGKGTLTFTSGERLEGNMNGSWNEGVKVIATLHMNKANGNIQNYSKRSFGKLCVSPDQKWKAIFRQCYQQLGVPEPGSKTMSVVDKSAETQRVWQNIASIITKSHQKALQRKKHLTITSINKEKNNENYSEIHKYLIKAFDSSYHPLGALLTEVAAVYTATYGGVRVHPLLLSHAVSELRSITSRIYEIVILLFPALPRGGKEYVLETEKNEEEIISAAAILHPILLPRVHSALFVLYALHNKKEDDAYWERLMKWNKQPDITLMAFLDIDQKNSNVMNLNENGLPYQNEPYFSEAIETLQQLKTTFSPLEKLLVVRNTFEQMTQAVQKQLGTTYLWTMDELFPVFCFVVVRASVLQLGSEIHFIEDFMEPYLQNGELGIMFTTLKACYYQILQEKINV
;
A
#
# COMPACT_ATOMS: atom_id res chain seq x y z
N GLU A 1 -44.38 -33.71 37.93
CA GLU A 1 -43.02 -33.52 37.35
C GLU A 1 -41.86 -33.61 38.38
N ALA A 2 -42.00 -33.04 39.58
CA ALA A 2 -40.93 -33.11 40.59
C ALA A 2 -40.80 -34.53 41.16
N GLU A 3 -41.89 -35.23 41.33
CA GLU A 3 -41.94 -36.58 41.89
C GLU A 3 -41.40 -37.62 40.88
N THR A 4 -41.74 -37.51 39.62
CA THR A 4 -41.23 -38.34 38.53
C THR A 4 -39.71 -38.13 38.33
N THR A 5 -39.23 -36.91 38.47
CA THR A 5 -37.80 -36.60 38.41
C THR A 5 -37.04 -37.19 39.60
N LYS A 6 -37.60 -37.16 40.78
CA LYS A 6 -37.02 -37.76 41.97
C LYS A 6 -36.87 -39.28 41.82
N LEU A 7 -37.91 -39.96 41.41
CA LEU A 7 -37.93 -41.39 41.12
C LEU A 7 -36.94 -41.77 40.01
N PHE A 8 -36.83 -40.93 38.98
CA PHE A 8 -35.83 -41.11 37.92
C PHE A 8 -34.40 -41.12 38.48
N TRP A 9 -34.02 -40.13 39.30
CA TRP A 9 -32.69 -40.06 39.88
C TRP A 9 -32.42 -41.20 40.84
N GLU A 10 -33.40 -41.66 41.62
CA GLU A 10 -33.27 -42.81 42.53
C GLU A 10 -33.01 -44.12 41.76
N ASN A 11 -33.55 -44.26 40.54
CA ASN A 11 -33.42 -45.47 39.71
C ASN A 11 -32.31 -45.38 38.64
N SER A 12 -31.56 -44.26 38.55
CA SER A 12 -30.58 -44.02 37.48
C SER A 12 -29.18 -44.51 37.82
N GLY A 13 -28.89 -45.02 39.06
CA GLY A 13 -27.60 -45.53 39.46
C GLY A 13 -26.46 -44.53 39.24
N LYS A 14 -25.35 -44.97 38.62
CA LYS A 14 -24.15 -44.16 38.34
C LYS A 14 -24.45 -42.90 37.51
N LEU A 15 -25.46 -42.92 36.63
CA LEU A 15 -25.85 -41.77 35.83
C LEU A 15 -26.43 -40.66 36.73
N GLY A 16 -27.19 -41.04 37.76
CA GLY A 16 -27.71 -40.10 38.75
C GLY A 16 -26.62 -39.42 39.57
N GLU A 17 -25.57 -40.17 39.95
CA GLU A 17 -24.46 -39.60 40.70
C GLU A 17 -23.67 -38.56 39.87
N LEU A 18 -23.51 -38.80 38.58
CA LEU A 18 -22.69 -37.95 37.71
C LEU A 18 -23.44 -36.71 37.18
N LEU A 19 -24.74 -36.82 36.91
CA LEU A 19 -25.50 -35.81 36.14
C LEU A 19 -26.63 -35.14 36.95
N ARG A 20 -26.89 -35.55 38.19
CA ARG A 20 -27.94 -34.95 39.04
C ARG A 20 -27.62 -33.49 39.34
N SER A 21 -28.61 -32.61 39.07
CA SER A 21 -28.55 -31.19 39.40
C SER A 21 -29.93 -30.76 39.94
N PRO A 22 -30.01 -29.83 40.91
CA PRO A 22 -31.25 -29.31 41.45
C PRO A 22 -32.19 -28.72 40.39
N ASP A 23 -31.62 -28.16 39.33
CA ASP A 23 -32.37 -27.48 38.27
C ASP A 23 -32.80 -28.41 37.12
N ARG A 24 -32.30 -29.66 37.12
CA ARG A 24 -32.61 -30.65 36.07
C ARG A 24 -33.86 -31.42 36.38
N ARG A 25 -34.80 -31.38 35.44
CA ARG A 25 -36.02 -32.15 35.50
C ARG A 25 -36.13 -33.10 34.32
N LEU A 26 -36.71 -34.28 34.55
CA LEU A 26 -37.03 -35.24 33.52
C LEU A 26 -38.20 -34.73 32.67
N ILE A 27 -38.00 -34.67 31.34
CA ILE A 27 -39.07 -34.34 30.39
C ILE A 27 -39.63 -35.61 29.77
N ARG A 28 -38.70 -36.49 29.25
CA ARG A 28 -39.11 -37.72 28.59
C ARG A 28 -37.97 -38.74 28.60
N GLU A 29 -38.28 -40.03 28.59
CA GLU A 29 -37.28 -41.11 28.45
C GLU A 29 -37.78 -42.25 27.55
N SER A 30 -36.86 -42.99 26.91
CA SER A 30 -37.18 -44.04 25.94
C SER A 30 -37.69 -45.34 26.56
N ARG A 31 -37.61 -45.52 27.88
CA ARG A 31 -38.18 -46.67 28.58
C ARG A 31 -39.68 -46.58 28.70
N THR A 32 -40.22 -45.36 28.80
CA THR A 32 -41.67 -45.11 28.85
C THR A 32 -42.25 -44.69 27.51
N HIS A 33 -41.43 -44.12 26.62
CA HIS A 33 -41.83 -43.66 25.29
C HIS A 33 -40.82 -44.18 24.26
N PRO A 34 -41.15 -45.23 23.50
CA PRO A 34 -40.19 -45.93 22.63
C PRO A 34 -39.46 -45.03 21.69
N LEU A 35 -38.11 -45.13 21.73
CA LEU A 35 -37.18 -44.40 20.86
C LEU A 35 -35.91 -45.26 20.66
N SER A 36 -35.45 -45.41 19.43
CA SER A 36 -34.26 -46.17 19.07
C SER A 36 -33.40 -45.44 18.03
N ILE A 37 -32.23 -45.94 17.76
CA ILE A 37 -31.39 -45.47 16.65
C ILE A 37 -31.73 -46.28 15.40
N LEU A 38 -31.92 -45.62 14.28
CA LEU A 38 -32.09 -46.26 12.98
C LEU A 38 -30.85 -47.13 12.66
N ASN A 39 -31.04 -48.38 12.24
CA ASN A 39 -29.98 -49.33 11.95
C ASN A 39 -29.12 -49.76 13.14
N SER A 40 -29.60 -49.61 14.38
CA SER A 40 -28.93 -50.20 15.54
C SER A 40 -28.88 -51.71 15.47
N GLY A 41 -27.76 -52.35 15.85
CA GLY A 41 -27.63 -53.80 15.88
C GLY A 41 -28.64 -54.47 16.84
N ARG A 42 -29.08 -55.69 16.50
CA ARG A 42 -30.14 -56.46 17.24
C ARG A 42 -29.88 -56.65 18.75
N PHE A 43 -28.64 -56.44 19.20
CA PHE A 43 -28.27 -56.65 20.61
C PHE A 43 -27.81 -55.37 21.33
N SER A 44 -27.90 -54.18 20.71
CA SER A 44 -27.55 -52.95 21.35
C SER A 44 -28.74 -52.33 22.10
N THR A 45 -28.64 -52.25 23.43
CA THR A 45 -29.61 -51.56 24.26
C THR A 45 -29.31 -50.07 24.29
N HIS A 46 -30.21 -49.28 23.75
CA HIS A 46 -30.13 -47.83 23.76
C HIS A 46 -31.18 -47.26 24.72
N TRP A 47 -30.74 -46.34 25.57
CA TRP A 47 -31.62 -45.61 26.46
C TRP A 47 -31.41 -44.12 26.25
N PHE A 48 -32.48 -43.40 25.91
CA PHE A 48 -32.48 -41.95 25.69
C PHE A 48 -33.23 -41.25 26.82
N VAL A 49 -32.65 -40.17 27.33
CA VAL A 49 -33.19 -39.36 28.40
C VAL A 49 -33.15 -37.90 28.02
N LEU A 50 -34.30 -37.23 28.00
CA LEU A 50 -34.41 -35.81 27.77
C LEU A 50 -34.64 -35.10 29.09
N LEU A 51 -33.71 -34.26 29.47
CA LEU A 51 -33.78 -33.39 30.63
C LEU A 51 -33.92 -31.92 30.19
N THR A 52 -34.08 -31.02 31.13
CA THR A 52 -34.34 -29.59 30.84
C THR A 52 -33.22 -28.86 30.10
N ASP A 53 -31.98 -29.35 30.19
CA ASP A 53 -30.77 -28.70 29.63
C ASP A 53 -29.91 -29.62 28.74
N ILE A 54 -30.10 -30.95 28.86
CA ILE A 54 -29.29 -31.97 28.16
C ILE A 54 -30.17 -33.11 27.61
N PHE A 55 -29.70 -33.70 26.51
CA PHE A 55 -30.19 -34.94 25.95
C PHE A 55 -29.13 -36.01 26.13
N ILE A 56 -29.43 -37.13 26.74
CA ILE A 56 -28.49 -38.18 27.09
C ILE A 56 -28.80 -39.43 26.26
N HIS A 57 -27.78 -40.01 25.70
CA HIS A 57 -27.81 -41.32 25.05
C HIS A 57 -26.89 -42.28 25.82
N VAL A 58 -27.51 -43.32 26.39
CA VAL A 58 -26.83 -44.37 27.13
C VAL A 58 -26.74 -45.64 26.27
N THR A 59 -25.56 -46.22 26.18
CA THR A 59 -25.30 -47.46 25.44
C THR A 59 -24.46 -48.39 26.33
N GLY A 60 -25.07 -49.42 26.85
CA GLY A 60 -24.39 -50.32 27.80
C GLY A 60 -23.93 -49.57 29.05
N THR A 61 -22.61 -49.50 29.27
CA THR A 61 -21.96 -48.80 30.38
C THR A 61 -21.49 -47.38 30.06
N SER A 62 -21.60 -46.96 28.79
CA SER A 62 -21.18 -45.64 28.34
C SER A 62 -22.39 -44.72 28.16
N HIS A 63 -22.17 -43.43 28.32
CA HIS A 63 -23.18 -42.41 28.09
C HIS A 63 -22.58 -41.23 27.32
N MET A 64 -23.38 -40.65 26.43
CA MET A 64 -23.08 -39.42 25.70
C MET A 64 -24.07 -38.34 26.09
N VAL A 65 -23.55 -37.17 26.40
CA VAL A 65 -24.36 -36.02 26.85
C VAL A 65 -24.34 -34.95 25.78
N HIS A 66 -25.49 -34.59 25.28
CA HIS A 66 -25.66 -33.55 24.26
C HIS A 66 -26.37 -32.34 24.90
N PRO A 67 -25.68 -31.19 25.06
CA PRO A 67 -26.29 -29.97 25.55
C PRO A 67 -27.41 -29.50 24.60
N LEU A 68 -28.58 -29.19 25.08
CA LEU A 68 -29.73 -28.80 24.23
C LEU A 68 -29.46 -27.51 23.44
N LYS A 69 -28.67 -26.60 23.98
CA LYS A 69 -28.30 -25.35 23.29
C LYS A 69 -27.53 -25.58 21.98
N THR A 70 -26.84 -26.71 21.87
CA THR A 70 -26.06 -27.11 20.69
C THR A 70 -26.62 -28.36 20.00
N LEU A 71 -27.93 -28.61 20.12
CA LEU A 71 -28.59 -29.73 19.49
C LEU A 71 -29.63 -29.23 18.48
N TRP A 72 -29.55 -29.68 17.23
CA TRP A 72 -30.50 -29.39 16.15
C TRP A 72 -31.28 -30.64 15.84
N ILE A 73 -32.58 -30.47 15.60
CA ILE A 73 -33.51 -31.55 15.32
C ILE A 73 -34.19 -31.25 13.99
N GLU A 74 -34.06 -32.17 13.05
CA GLU A 74 -34.65 -32.07 11.71
C GLU A 74 -35.56 -33.28 11.47
N PRO A 75 -36.85 -33.08 11.17
CA PRO A 75 -37.73 -34.16 10.73
C PRO A 75 -37.32 -34.63 9.33
N LEU A 76 -37.09 -35.92 9.15
CA LEU A 76 -36.83 -36.48 7.84
C LEU A 76 -38.14 -36.70 7.04
N PRO A 77 -38.03 -36.90 5.70
CA PRO A 77 -39.21 -37.10 4.82
C PRO A 77 -40.09 -38.28 5.23
N ASP A 78 -39.48 -39.29 5.87
CA ASP A 78 -40.21 -40.42 6.39
C ASP A 78 -40.95 -40.09 7.71
N SER A 79 -42.09 -40.74 7.91
CA SER A 79 -43.00 -40.36 8.98
C SER A 79 -42.58 -40.80 10.39
N GLU A 80 -41.51 -41.56 10.52
CA GLU A 80 -41.11 -42.24 11.75
C GLU A 80 -39.69 -41.85 12.23
N THR A 81 -38.95 -41.07 11.44
CA THR A 81 -37.55 -40.71 11.74
C THR A 81 -37.35 -39.24 12.04
N VAL A 82 -36.33 -38.98 12.88
CA VAL A 82 -35.89 -37.64 13.27
C VAL A 82 -34.35 -37.62 13.24
N GLN A 83 -33.77 -36.70 12.50
CA GLN A 83 -32.34 -36.47 12.54
C GLN A 83 -31.97 -35.56 13.71
N VAL A 84 -30.95 -36.00 14.46
CA VAL A 84 -30.33 -35.23 15.53
C VAL A 84 -28.94 -34.83 15.12
N ILE A 85 -28.67 -33.54 15.14
CA ILE A 85 -27.37 -32.97 14.77
C ILE A 85 -26.77 -32.32 16.02
N ALA A 86 -25.65 -32.85 16.49
CA ALA A 86 -24.81 -32.30 17.53
C ALA A 86 -23.44 -31.88 16.98
N PRO A 87 -22.63 -31.09 17.69
CA PRO A 87 -21.34 -30.64 17.18
C PRO A 87 -20.33 -31.71 16.74
N GLU A 88 -20.37 -32.87 17.41
CA GLU A 88 -19.46 -33.99 17.16
C GLU A 88 -20.14 -35.27 16.69
N ASP A 89 -21.49 -35.28 16.66
CA ASP A 89 -22.27 -36.47 16.32
C ASP A 89 -23.50 -36.09 15.49
N THR A 90 -23.86 -36.98 14.57
CA THR A 90 -25.10 -36.90 13.83
C THR A 90 -25.71 -38.31 13.77
N PHE A 91 -26.90 -38.47 14.26
CA PHE A 91 -27.57 -39.76 14.26
C PHE A 91 -29.08 -39.60 13.97
N VAL A 92 -29.69 -40.69 13.53
CA VAL A 92 -31.12 -40.72 13.20
C VAL A 92 -31.85 -41.52 14.25
N LEU A 93 -32.84 -40.91 14.89
CA LEU A 93 -33.78 -41.54 15.80
C LEU A 93 -34.94 -42.13 15.03
N TYR A 94 -35.37 -43.31 15.43
CA TYR A 94 -36.53 -44.04 14.92
C TYR A 94 -37.56 -44.23 16.02
N THR A 95 -38.83 -44.05 15.67
CA THR A 95 -40.00 -44.31 16.55
C THR A 95 -40.94 -45.29 15.91
N PRO A 96 -41.66 -46.13 16.71
CA PRO A 96 -42.57 -47.16 16.17
C PRO A 96 -43.75 -46.59 15.39
N THR A 97 -44.20 -45.37 15.73
CA THR A 97 -45.36 -44.75 15.07
C THR A 97 -45.11 -43.29 14.74
N PRO A 98 -45.79 -42.72 13.74
CA PRO A 98 -45.77 -41.30 13.44
C PRO A 98 -46.24 -40.41 14.62
N PHE A 99 -47.10 -40.93 15.46
CA PHE A 99 -47.56 -40.24 16.67
C PHE A 99 -46.41 -40.09 17.68
N ASP A 100 -45.71 -41.17 17.99
CA ASP A 100 -44.55 -41.15 18.89
C ASP A 100 -43.44 -40.20 18.37
N ARG A 101 -43.23 -40.19 17.06
CA ARG A 101 -42.30 -39.24 16.42
C ARG A 101 -42.69 -37.79 16.70
N ASN A 102 -43.94 -37.44 16.49
CA ASN A 102 -44.39 -36.05 16.70
C ASN A 102 -44.31 -35.64 18.18
N GLU A 103 -44.61 -36.56 19.08
CA GLU A 103 -44.47 -36.36 20.53
C GLU A 103 -43.01 -36.13 20.95
N TRP A 104 -42.07 -36.93 20.46
CA TRP A 104 -40.63 -36.73 20.68
C TRP A 104 -40.13 -35.46 20.05
N LEU A 105 -40.53 -35.18 18.82
CA LEU A 105 -40.16 -33.96 18.10
C LEU A 105 -40.60 -32.71 18.87
N TYR A 106 -41.86 -32.69 19.33
CA TYR A 106 -42.38 -31.59 20.12
C TYR A 106 -41.63 -31.43 21.46
N ALA A 107 -41.39 -32.53 22.18
CA ALA A 107 -40.68 -32.51 23.45
C ALA A 107 -39.26 -31.99 23.31
N LEU A 108 -38.51 -32.46 22.29
CA LEU A 108 -37.15 -32.02 21.98
C LEU A 108 -37.12 -30.56 21.57
N GLN A 109 -37.96 -30.12 20.64
CA GLN A 109 -38.01 -28.73 20.19
C GLN A 109 -38.38 -27.77 21.30
N ASN A 110 -39.34 -28.15 22.16
CA ASN A 110 -39.74 -27.33 23.30
C ASN A 110 -38.64 -27.25 24.37
N ALA A 111 -38.00 -28.36 24.70
CA ALA A 111 -36.87 -28.39 25.64
C ALA A 111 -35.70 -27.52 25.14
N ILE A 112 -35.32 -27.63 23.85
CA ILE A 112 -34.28 -26.79 23.23
C ILE A 112 -34.68 -25.32 23.31
N LYS A 113 -35.93 -24.98 22.97
CA LYS A 113 -36.43 -23.62 23.02
C LYS A 113 -36.35 -23.02 24.44
N CYS A 114 -36.79 -23.78 25.45
CA CYS A 114 -36.70 -23.37 26.85
C CYS A 114 -35.24 -23.18 27.29
N SER A 115 -34.36 -24.09 26.92
CA SER A 115 -32.91 -23.99 27.24
C SER A 115 -32.26 -22.75 26.66
N LEU A 116 -32.78 -22.24 25.52
CA LEU A 116 -32.34 -21.02 24.87
C LEU A 116 -32.98 -19.74 25.42
N GLN A 117 -33.88 -19.88 26.44
CA GLN A 117 -34.62 -18.78 27.05
C GLN A 117 -35.48 -17.99 26.04
N ARG A 118 -35.97 -18.63 24.98
CA ARG A 118 -36.79 -17.97 23.96
C ARG A 118 -38.28 -18.31 24.17
N VAL A 119 -39.10 -17.29 24.34
CA VAL A 119 -40.52 -17.39 24.59
C VAL A 119 -41.36 -17.37 23.31
N ILE A 120 -40.82 -16.79 22.21
CA ILE A 120 -41.58 -16.54 20.98
C ILE A 120 -41.15 -17.52 19.87
N GLY A 121 -42.15 -18.09 19.15
CA GLY A 121 -41.95 -18.99 18.00
C GLY A 121 -42.23 -20.47 18.33
N HIS A 122 -42.63 -21.24 17.32
CA HIS A 122 -42.93 -22.67 17.45
C HIS A 122 -41.70 -23.56 17.29
N ILE A 123 -40.71 -23.13 16.51
CA ILE A 123 -39.49 -23.90 16.19
C ILE A 123 -38.28 -23.20 16.80
N PRO A 124 -37.28 -23.95 17.35
CA PRO A 124 -36.04 -23.36 17.81
C PRO A 124 -35.26 -22.66 16.66
N PRO A 125 -34.57 -21.55 16.92
CA PRO A 125 -33.81 -20.85 15.88
C PRO A 125 -32.70 -21.74 15.31
N VAL A 126 -32.47 -21.64 13.99
CA VAL A 126 -31.43 -22.40 13.30
C VAL A 126 -30.05 -21.85 13.67
N VAL A 127 -29.91 -20.52 13.72
CA VAL A 127 -28.69 -19.84 14.18
C VAL A 127 -28.80 -19.59 15.68
N ARG A 128 -27.79 -20.01 16.44
CA ARG A 128 -27.75 -19.92 17.90
C ARG A 128 -26.42 -19.43 18.41
N SER A 129 -26.42 -18.86 19.62
CA SER A 129 -25.16 -18.53 20.32
C SER A 129 -24.99 -19.45 21.52
N SER A 130 -23.90 -20.18 21.60
CA SER A 130 -23.62 -21.11 22.68
C SER A 130 -22.14 -21.45 22.80
N SER A 131 -21.76 -22.13 23.91
CA SER A 131 -20.41 -22.66 24.09
C SER A 131 -20.43 -24.20 24.06
N PHE A 132 -19.38 -24.79 23.54
CA PHE A 132 -19.17 -26.23 23.48
C PHE A 132 -17.69 -26.56 23.52
N SER A 133 -17.31 -27.63 24.24
CA SER A 133 -15.94 -28.15 24.31
C SER A 133 -15.82 -29.37 23.42
N PHE A 134 -14.96 -29.30 22.42
CA PHE A 134 -14.72 -30.40 21.48
C PHE A 134 -13.78 -31.44 22.08
N THR A 135 -14.10 -32.71 21.94
CA THR A 135 -13.29 -33.85 22.44
C THR A 135 -12.83 -34.77 21.32
N LYS A 136 -13.60 -34.90 20.25
CA LYS A 136 -13.37 -35.83 19.14
C LYS A 136 -13.11 -35.14 17.81
N HIS A 137 -13.33 -33.83 17.70
CA HIS A 137 -13.21 -33.08 16.45
C HIS A 137 -11.77 -33.08 15.95
N SER A 138 -11.56 -33.32 14.64
CA SER A 138 -10.23 -33.48 14.06
C SER A 138 -9.35 -32.23 14.20
N VAL A 139 -9.93 -31.03 14.01
CA VAL A 139 -9.19 -29.74 14.03
C VAL A 139 -9.35 -28.99 15.37
N PHE A 140 -10.52 -29.10 16.01
CA PHE A 140 -10.85 -28.36 17.23
C PHE A 140 -10.75 -29.22 18.50
N LYS A 141 -10.12 -30.39 18.41
CA LYS A 141 -9.94 -31.26 19.57
C LYS A 141 -9.32 -30.48 20.72
N ASP A 142 -9.85 -30.70 21.92
CA ASP A 142 -9.47 -30.05 23.17
C ASP A 142 -9.62 -28.52 23.20
N ALA A 143 -10.46 -27.99 22.28
CA ALA A 143 -10.81 -26.59 22.26
C ALA A 143 -12.23 -26.35 22.77
N LYS A 144 -12.41 -25.23 23.48
CA LYS A 144 -13.73 -24.69 23.84
C LYS A 144 -14.11 -23.60 22.82
N TYR A 145 -15.20 -23.84 22.11
CA TYR A 145 -15.78 -22.84 21.23
C TYR A 145 -16.89 -22.07 21.96
N THR A 146 -16.89 -20.75 21.78
CA THR A 146 -17.97 -19.86 22.24
C THR A 146 -18.32 -18.90 21.12
N GLY A 147 -19.54 -18.98 20.63
CA GLY A 147 -19.97 -18.14 19.50
C GLY A 147 -21.24 -18.61 18.82
N SER A 148 -21.40 -18.17 17.57
CA SER A 148 -22.55 -18.50 16.74
C SER A 148 -22.43 -19.89 16.11
N TRP A 149 -23.56 -20.56 16.00
CA TRP A 149 -23.71 -21.91 15.46
C TRP A 149 -24.77 -21.97 14.38
N LEU A 150 -24.55 -22.80 13.38
CA LEU A 150 -25.49 -23.16 12.33
C LEU A 150 -25.45 -24.67 12.12
N ASN A 151 -26.59 -25.36 12.38
CA ASN A 151 -26.74 -26.81 12.17
C ASN A 151 -25.54 -27.63 12.72
N GLY A 152 -25.26 -27.49 14.01
CA GLY A 152 -24.20 -28.22 14.69
C GLY A 152 -22.76 -27.77 14.37
N LYS A 153 -22.58 -26.74 13.57
CA LYS A 153 -21.25 -26.26 13.16
C LYS A 153 -21.02 -24.81 13.58
N PRO A 154 -19.81 -24.45 14.05
CA PRO A 154 -19.42 -23.06 14.20
C PRO A 154 -19.68 -22.27 12.93
N HIS A 155 -20.38 -21.12 13.04
CA HIS A 155 -20.70 -20.26 11.90
C HIS A 155 -20.86 -18.81 12.35
N GLY A 156 -20.41 -17.85 11.52
CA GLY A 156 -20.40 -16.45 11.93
C GLY A 156 -19.27 -16.14 12.88
N SER A 157 -19.48 -15.32 13.89
CA SER A 157 -18.45 -14.88 14.83
C SER A 157 -18.33 -15.79 16.04
N GLY A 158 -17.10 -16.09 16.46
CA GLY A 158 -16.86 -16.91 17.63
C GLY A 158 -15.41 -16.88 18.12
N LYS A 159 -15.17 -17.57 19.25
CA LYS A 159 -13.86 -17.73 19.88
C LYS A 159 -13.58 -19.22 20.11
N LEU A 160 -12.37 -19.63 19.84
CA LEU A 160 -11.82 -20.94 20.23
C LEU A 160 -10.68 -20.73 21.21
N GLU A 161 -10.67 -21.53 22.27
CA GLU A 161 -9.61 -21.56 23.28
C GLU A 161 -9.21 -23.01 23.50
N TRP A 162 -7.96 -23.35 23.16
CA TRP A 162 -7.40 -24.68 23.35
C TRP A 162 -6.70 -24.80 24.72
N SER A 163 -6.63 -26.00 25.23
CA SER A 163 -5.97 -26.31 26.50
C SER A 163 -4.45 -26.04 26.47
N ASP A 164 -3.82 -26.03 25.28
CA ASP A 164 -2.40 -25.69 25.06
C ASP A 164 -2.12 -24.18 25.04
N GLY A 165 -3.13 -23.35 25.26
CA GLY A 165 -3.01 -21.90 25.30
C GLY A 165 -3.22 -21.20 23.96
N ARG A 166 -3.41 -21.92 22.84
CA ARG A 166 -3.84 -21.31 21.57
C ARG A 166 -5.21 -20.68 21.71
N LYS A 167 -5.40 -19.54 21.06
CA LYS A 167 -6.68 -18.80 21.03
C LYS A 167 -6.95 -18.30 19.63
N TYR A 168 -8.20 -18.45 19.20
CA TYR A 168 -8.68 -17.81 17.98
C TYR A 168 -9.95 -17.00 18.27
N ALA A 169 -10.03 -15.80 17.73
CA ALA A 169 -11.23 -14.96 17.75
C ALA A 169 -11.47 -14.42 16.34
N GLY A 170 -12.61 -14.78 15.75
CA GLY A 170 -12.88 -14.37 14.38
C GLY A 170 -14.10 -15.04 13.79
N GLN A 171 -14.09 -15.14 12.47
CA GLN A 171 -15.20 -15.64 11.67
C GLN A 171 -15.05 -17.14 11.36
N PHE A 172 -16.19 -17.79 11.24
CA PHE A 172 -16.33 -19.20 10.87
C PHE A 172 -17.34 -19.35 9.75
N HIS A 173 -17.09 -20.31 8.87
CA HIS A 173 -18.03 -20.70 7.82
C HIS A 173 -18.18 -22.23 7.82
N LYS A 174 -19.39 -22.73 8.13
CA LYS A 174 -19.74 -24.15 8.13
C LYS A 174 -18.75 -25.05 8.89
N GLY A 175 -18.29 -24.59 10.06
CA GLY A 175 -17.38 -25.37 10.92
C GLY A 175 -15.90 -25.17 10.65
N ILE A 176 -15.51 -24.22 9.79
CA ILE A 176 -14.13 -23.96 9.44
C ILE A 176 -13.82 -22.49 9.73
N ILE A 177 -12.60 -22.19 10.20
CA ILE A 177 -12.10 -20.82 10.34
C ILE A 177 -12.07 -20.18 8.93
N HIS A 178 -12.74 -19.04 8.80
CA HIS A 178 -12.86 -18.33 7.51
C HIS A 178 -13.08 -16.83 7.74
N GLY A 179 -12.76 -15.99 6.73
CA GLY A 179 -12.96 -14.53 6.82
C GLY A 179 -11.89 -13.85 7.65
N SER A 180 -12.25 -12.95 8.55
CA SER A 180 -11.28 -12.21 9.36
C SER A 180 -11.18 -12.78 10.76
N GLY A 181 -9.97 -12.87 11.29
CA GLY A 181 -9.76 -13.38 12.64
C GLY A 181 -8.32 -13.20 13.15
N LYS A 182 -8.21 -13.29 14.47
CA LYS A 182 -6.94 -13.22 15.21
C LYS A 182 -6.67 -14.57 15.85
N MET A 183 -5.45 -15.11 15.58
CA MET A 183 -4.94 -16.34 16.17
C MET A 183 -3.73 -16.02 17.03
N GLU A 184 -3.75 -16.49 18.26
CA GLU A 184 -2.62 -16.42 19.19
C GLU A 184 -2.08 -17.84 19.41
N ILE A 185 -0.80 -18.05 19.12
CA ILE A 185 -0.10 -19.32 19.31
C ILE A 185 1.08 -19.05 20.25
N PRO A 186 1.09 -19.56 21.49
CA PRO A 186 2.12 -19.25 22.49
C PRO A 186 3.54 -19.52 22.04
N SER A 187 3.75 -20.54 21.20
CA SER A 187 5.08 -20.89 20.67
C SER A 187 5.54 -20.08 19.46
N GLN A 188 4.64 -19.35 18.78
CA GLN A 188 4.95 -18.67 17.53
C GLN A 188 4.73 -17.17 17.58
N GLY A 189 3.56 -16.74 18.11
CA GLY A 189 3.16 -15.34 18.14
C GLY A 189 1.69 -15.13 17.82
N VAL A 190 1.39 -13.99 17.21
CA VAL A 190 0.02 -13.53 16.95
C VAL A 190 -0.16 -13.22 15.48
N TYR A 191 -1.10 -13.90 14.84
CA TYR A 191 -1.56 -13.58 13.50
C TYR A 191 -2.92 -12.86 13.56
N GLU A 192 -3.06 -11.77 12.84
CA GLU A 192 -4.33 -11.06 12.65
C GLU A 192 -4.52 -10.76 11.15
N GLY A 193 -5.58 -11.32 10.57
CA GLY A 193 -5.78 -11.15 9.13
C GLY A 193 -6.90 -12.00 8.57
N GLN A 194 -6.80 -12.26 7.27
CA GLN A 194 -7.77 -13.03 6.51
C GLN A 194 -7.48 -14.53 6.55
N TRP A 195 -8.55 -15.31 6.55
CA TRP A 195 -8.56 -16.76 6.64
C TRP A 195 -9.42 -17.36 5.53
N LYS A 196 -8.96 -18.43 4.96
CA LYS A 196 -9.72 -19.25 4.00
C LYS A 196 -9.47 -20.72 4.30
N ASP A 197 -10.55 -21.46 4.46
CA ASP A 197 -10.52 -22.93 4.66
C ASP A 197 -9.57 -23.38 5.78
N GLY A 198 -9.53 -22.62 6.87
CA GLY A 198 -8.71 -22.92 8.05
C GLY A 198 -7.25 -22.45 7.96
N GLN A 199 -6.84 -21.83 6.86
CA GLN A 199 -5.48 -21.34 6.64
C GLN A 199 -5.43 -19.81 6.49
N GLN A 200 -4.29 -19.22 6.85
CA GLN A 200 -4.02 -17.81 6.60
C GLN A 200 -4.00 -17.58 5.09
N ASN A 201 -4.85 -16.67 4.59
CA ASN A 201 -4.99 -16.42 3.16
C ASN A 201 -5.54 -15.01 2.92
N GLY A 202 -4.87 -14.22 2.10
CA GLY A 202 -5.14 -12.81 1.90
C GLY A 202 -4.27 -11.92 2.78
N TYR A 203 -4.68 -10.69 3.03
CA TYR A 203 -3.88 -9.72 3.79
C TYR A 203 -3.93 -9.99 5.30
N GLY A 204 -2.78 -9.87 5.96
CA GLY A 204 -2.66 -10.05 7.40
C GLY A 204 -1.32 -9.60 7.96
N THR A 205 -1.25 -9.60 9.29
CA THR A 205 -0.06 -9.29 10.06
C THR A 205 0.31 -10.46 10.96
N MET A 206 1.59 -10.79 11.03
CA MET A 206 2.15 -11.77 11.94
C MET A 206 3.18 -11.11 12.84
N LYS A 207 2.95 -11.16 14.15
CA LYS A 207 3.91 -10.74 15.18
C LYS A 207 4.49 -11.97 15.82
N TYR A 208 5.77 -12.18 15.63
CA TYR A 208 6.48 -13.34 16.20
C TYR A 208 6.92 -13.06 17.63
N ASN A 209 7.09 -14.13 18.41
CA ASN A 209 7.51 -14.01 19.82
C ASN A 209 8.92 -13.43 19.98
N ASN A 210 9.79 -13.61 19.00
CA ASN A 210 11.14 -13.02 18.98
C ASN A 210 11.14 -11.51 18.65
N GLY A 211 9.95 -10.91 18.44
CA GLY A 211 9.79 -9.50 18.08
C GLY A 211 9.80 -9.21 16.58
N ASP A 212 10.08 -10.21 15.74
CA ASP A 212 9.94 -10.04 14.29
C ASP A 212 8.49 -9.76 13.91
N PHE A 213 8.31 -9.09 12.78
CA PHE A 213 7.02 -8.69 12.31
C PHE A 213 6.92 -8.89 10.79
N TYR A 214 5.81 -9.47 10.34
CA TYR A 214 5.47 -9.54 8.92
C TYR A 214 4.10 -8.93 8.69
N GLU A 215 3.98 -8.10 7.65
CA GLU A 215 2.74 -7.52 7.18
C GLU A 215 2.65 -7.65 5.67
N GLY A 216 1.58 -8.26 5.17
CA GLY A 216 1.42 -8.48 3.75
C GLY A 216 0.45 -9.59 3.42
N TYR A 217 0.59 -10.12 2.22
CA TYR A 217 -0.29 -11.17 1.72
C TYR A 217 0.20 -12.56 2.13
N PHE A 218 -0.75 -13.45 2.38
CA PHE A 218 -0.57 -14.86 2.70
C PHE A 218 -1.32 -15.73 1.69
N LYS A 219 -0.79 -16.90 1.44
CA LYS A 219 -1.45 -17.98 0.70
C LYS A 219 -1.09 -19.31 1.34
N ASP A 220 -2.12 -20.10 1.63
CA ASP A 220 -1.98 -21.45 2.21
C ASP A 220 -1.08 -21.47 3.46
N GLY A 221 -1.23 -20.45 4.33
CA GLY A 221 -0.50 -20.31 5.58
C GLY A 221 0.90 -19.69 5.48
N LEU A 222 1.37 -19.32 4.30
CA LEU A 222 2.71 -18.79 4.07
C LEU A 222 2.67 -17.37 3.46
N PRO A 223 3.67 -16.51 3.76
CA PRO A 223 3.88 -15.25 3.04
C PRO A 223 3.91 -15.45 1.52
N HIS A 224 3.11 -14.68 0.80
CA HIS A 224 3.00 -14.79 -0.66
C HIS A 224 2.49 -13.47 -1.26
N GLY A 225 3.04 -13.06 -2.42
CA GLY A 225 2.72 -11.75 -3.00
C GLY A 225 3.54 -10.64 -2.36
N HIS A 226 2.99 -9.43 -2.24
CA HIS A 226 3.71 -8.30 -1.63
C HIS A 226 3.65 -8.35 -0.10
N GLY A 227 4.77 -8.05 0.55
CA GLY A 227 4.83 -7.98 2.00
C GLY A 227 6.08 -7.31 2.55
N VAL A 228 5.98 -6.85 3.78
CA VAL A 228 7.03 -6.21 4.57
C VAL A 228 7.40 -7.11 5.73
N LYS A 229 8.68 -7.43 5.87
CA LYS A 229 9.22 -8.16 7.03
C LYS A 229 10.23 -7.29 7.76
N LYS A 230 10.08 -7.20 9.07
CA LYS A 230 10.99 -6.51 9.98
C LYS A 230 11.60 -7.56 10.89
N GLU A 231 12.91 -7.67 10.91
CA GLU A 231 13.64 -8.73 11.62
C GLU A 231 14.72 -8.15 12.54
N GLY A 232 14.94 -8.86 13.64
CA GLY A 232 15.97 -8.54 14.60
C GLY A 232 15.80 -7.18 15.27
N HIS A 233 16.63 -6.93 16.28
CA HIS A 233 16.66 -5.66 17.01
C HIS A 233 18.11 -5.24 17.22
N PHE A 234 18.42 -4.00 16.86
CA PHE A 234 19.68 -3.35 17.18
C PHE A 234 19.40 -2.13 18.05
N MET A 235 19.86 -2.17 19.30
CA MET A 235 19.46 -1.20 20.32
C MET A 235 17.93 -1.19 20.52
N ALA A 236 17.24 -0.09 20.23
CA ALA A 236 15.79 0.02 20.34
C ALA A 236 15.07 0.00 18.97
N SER A 237 15.78 -0.28 17.87
CA SER A 237 15.26 -0.25 16.52
C SER A 237 15.32 -1.61 15.81
N VAL A 238 14.52 -1.78 14.78
CA VAL A 238 14.53 -2.96 13.91
C VAL A 238 15.86 -3.02 13.16
N ALA A 239 16.52 -4.18 13.15
CA ALA A 239 17.83 -4.34 12.53
C ALA A 239 17.78 -4.47 11.01
N SER A 240 16.73 -5.11 10.48
CA SER A 240 16.58 -5.38 9.04
C SER A 240 15.13 -5.24 8.60
N VAL A 241 14.91 -4.59 7.47
CA VAL A 241 13.59 -4.44 6.85
C VAL A 241 13.66 -4.93 5.40
N TYR A 242 12.85 -5.92 5.07
CA TYR A 242 12.64 -6.35 3.70
C TYR A 242 11.23 -5.92 3.22
N ILE A 243 11.15 -5.30 2.06
CA ILE A 243 9.91 -4.92 1.39
C ILE A 243 9.97 -5.47 -0.03
N GLY A 244 9.07 -6.38 -0.38
CA GLY A 244 9.13 -6.97 -1.70
C GLY A 244 8.18 -8.13 -1.91
N GLU A 245 8.44 -8.87 -2.98
CA GLU A 245 7.66 -10.04 -3.37
C GLU A 245 8.08 -11.28 -2.59
N TRP A 246 7.09 -12.09 -2.24
CA TRP A 246 7.21 -13.37 -1.53
C TRP A 246 6.57 -14.49 -2.34
N ALA A 247 7.17 -15.64 -2.34
CA ALA A 247 6.60 -16.86 -2.88
C ALA A 247 6.81 -18.02 -1.92
N ALA A 248 5.73 -18.65 -1.47
CA ALA A 248 5.78 -19.79 -0.54
C ALA A 248 6.71 -19.57 0.67
N GLY A 249 6.64 -18.39 1.29
CA GLY A 249 7.39 -18.04 2.49
C GLY A 249 8.83 -17.55 2.27
N VAL A 250 9.31 -17.48 1.02
CA VAL A 250 10.66 -17.00 0.70
C VAL A 250 10.64 -15.73 -0.13
N LYS A 251 11.67 -14.89 0.02
CA LYS A 251 11.86 -13.66 -0.79
C LYS A 251 12.05 -14.04 -2.25
N GLN A 252 11.29 -13.39 -3.15
CA GLN A 252 11.27 -13.68 -4.58
C GLN A 252 11.00 -12.40 -5.38
N GLY A 253 11.36 -12.39 -6.68
CA GLY A 253 11.06 -11.27 -7.56
C GLY A 253 11.82 -9.99 -7.20
N TYR A 254 11.18 -8.82 -7.26
CA TYR A 254 11.79 -7.55 -6.90
C TYR A 254 11.50 -7.18 -5.43
N GLY A 255 12.54 -6.68 -4.75
CA GLY A 255 12.40 -6.19 -3.38
C GLY A 255 13.58 -5.33 -2.94
N ILE A 256 13.35 -4.59 -1.87
CA ILE A 256 14.37 -3.79 -1.18
C ILE A 256 14.66 -4.41 0.17
N MET A 257 15.91 -4.33 0.58
CA MET A 257 16.33 -4.73 1.92
C MET A 257 17.20 -3.62 2.50
N ASP A 258 16.78 -3.10 3.63
CA ASP A 258 17.52 -2.09 4.39
C ASP A 258 18.02 -2.73 5.69
N ASP A 259 19.34 -2.88 5.81
CA ASP A 259 19.97 -3.61 6.91
C ASP A 259 20.94 -2.70 7.66
N ILE A 260 20.61 -2.43 8.93
CA ILE A 260 21.45 -1.60 9.80
C ILE A 260 22.75 -2.33 10.17
N MET A 261 22.72 -3.67 10.28
CA MET A 261 23.89 -4.46 10.71
C MET A 261 25.00 -4.47 9.67
N THR A 262 24.63 -4.59 8.39
CA THR A 262 25.59 -4.51 7.28
C THR A 262 25.85 -3.08 6.82
N GLY A 263 24.98 -2.13 7.20
CA GLY A 263 25.04 -0.75 6.71
C GLY A 263 24.63 -0.60 5.24
N GLU A 264 24.00 -1.61 4.65
CA GLU A 264 23.66 -1.67 3.23
C GLU A 264 22.15 -1.55 3.00
N LYS A 265 21.79 -0.84 1.94
CA LYS A 265 20.45 -0.87 1.36
C LYS A 265 20.53 -1.49 -0.03
N TYR A 266 19.91 -2.65 -0.20
CA TYR A 266 19.85 -3.37 -1.47
C TYR A 266 18.53 -3.14 -2.18
N LEU A 267 18.57 -2.85 -3.47
CA LEU A 267 17.41 -2.70 -4.35
C LEU A 267 17.62 -3.61 -5.56
N GLY A 268 16.89 -4.71 -5.66
CA GLY A 268 17.14 -5.63 -6.75
C GLY A 268 16.29 -6.90 -6.75
N SER A 269 16.71 -7.83 -7.58
CA SER A 269 16.06 -9.12 -7.76
C SER A 269 16.43 -10.11 -6.66
N TRP A 270 15.46 -10.96 -6.30
CA TRP A 270 15.57 -12.02 -5.32
C TRP A 270 15.15 -13.35 -5.91
N SER A 271 15.82 -14.40 -5.51
CA SER A 271 15.43 -15.77 -5.84
C SER A 271 15.75 -16.70 -4.67
N ASN A 272 14.75 -17.48 -4.25
CA ASN A 272 14.87 -18.43 -3.14
C ASN A 272 15.46 -17.80 -1.85
N GLY A 273 15.04 -16.58 -1.53
CA GLY A 273 15.47 -15.89 -0.32
C GLY A 273 16.80 -15.15 -0.42
N MET A 274 17.55 -15.26 -1.52
CA MET A 274 18.87 -14.69 -1.73
C MET A 274 18.84 -13.58 -2.80
N LYS A 275 19.73 -12.59 -2.69
CA LYS A 275 19.99 -11.60 -3.76
C LYS A 275 20.47 -12.33 -5.02
N HIS A 276 19.73 -12.20 -6.12
CA HIS A 276 20.04 -12.91 -7.36
C HIS A 276 19.52 -12.16 -8.57
N GLY A 277 20.38 -11.91 -9.57
CA GLY A 277 20.05 -11.10 -10.75
C GLY A 277 20.51 -9.66 -10.62
N CYS A 278 19.92 -8.77 -11.40
CA CYS A 278 20.27 -7.36 -11.42
C CYS A 278 19.89 -6.65 -10.10
N GLY A 279 20.77 -5.77 -9.63
CA GLY A 279 20.50 -5.02 -8.42
C GLY A 279 21.55 -3.94 -8.15
N LEU A 280 21.24 -3.12 -7.15
CA LEU A 280 22.16 -2.10 -6.65
C LEU A 280 22.24 -2.12 -5.12
N ILE A 281 23.35 -1.67 -4.59
CA ILE A 281 23.56 -1.44 -3.15
C ILE A 281 23.94 0.03 -2.95
N VAL A 282 23.38 0.64 -1.89
CA VAL A 282 23.85 1.91 -1.34
C VAL A 282 24.30 1.66 0.10
N THR A 283 25.56 1.98 0.41
CA THR A 283 26.12 1.83 1.75
C THR A 283 25.91 3.07 2.61
N LEU A 284 26.10 2.92 3.92
CA LEU A 284 26.07 4.05 4.85
C LEU A 284 27.13 5.11 4.56
N ASP A 285 28.29 4.67 4.04
CA ASP A 285 29.41 5.54 3.64
C ASP A 285 29.18 6.24 2.29
N GLY A 286 27.97 6.16 1.74
CA GLY A 286 27.61 6.82 0.48
C GLY A 286 28.19 6.17 -0.77
N ILE A 287 28.61 4.91 -0.72
CA ILE A 287 29.09 4.18 -1.90
C ILE A 287 27.90 3.51 -2.59
N TYR A 288 27.83 3.69 -3.91
CA TYR A 288 26.85 3.06 -4.79
C TYR A 288 27.50 1.91 -5.57
N TYR A 289 26.88 0.74 -5.55
CA TYR A 289 27.24 -0.42 -6.36
C TYR A 289 26.09 -0.81 -7.26
N GLU A 290 26.38 -1.22 -8.48
CA GLU A 290 25.42 -1.72 -9.45
C GLU A 290 26.01 -2.91 -10.18
N GLY A 291 25.23 -3.99 -10.32
CA GLY A 291 25.72 -5.17 -11.03
C GLY A 291 24.82 -6.40 -10.90
N PHE A 292 25.39 -7.55 -11.23
CA PHE A 292 24.71 -8.82 -11.14
C PHE A 292 25.05 -9.54 -9.84
N PHE A 293 24.03 -9.97 -9.12
CA PHE A 293 24.16 -10.72 -7.87
C PHE A 293 23.92 -12.21 -8.10
N MET A 294 24.72 -13.03 -7.46
CA MET A 294 24.59 -14.50 -7.45
C MET A 294 24.74 -15.00 -6.01
N GLN A 295 23.66 -15.54 -5.43
CA GLN A 295 23.66 -16.06 -4.06
C GLN A 295 24.22 -15.05 -3.05
N ASP A 296 23.58 -13.89 -2.97
CA ASP A 296 23.93 -12.74 -2.12
C ASP A 296 25.21 -11.96 -2.48
N VAL A 297 26.00 -12.43 -3.43
CA VAL A 297 27.29 -11.85 -3.76
C VAL A 297 27.25 -11.13 -5.11
N LEU A 298 27.75 -9.87 -5.17
CA LEU A 298 28.00 -9.15 -6.40
C LEU A 298 29.16 -9.82 -7.18
N LYS A 299 28.91 -10.31 -8.38
CA LYS A 299 29.90 -11.03 -9.20
C LYS A 299 29.91 -10.57 -10.64
N GLY A 300 31.10 -10.58 -11.25
CA GLY A 300 31.28 -10.24 -12.65
C GLY A 300 31.28 -8.73 -12.89
N HIS A 301 30.85 -8.31 -14.07
CA HIS A 301 30.86 -6.91 -14.44
C HIS A 301 29.90 -6.07 -13.60
N GLY A 302 30.40 -4.93 -13.10
CA GLY A 302 29.63 -4.02 -12.27
C GLY A 302 30.25 -2.63 -12.22
N VAL A 303 29.58 -1.76 -11.49
CA VAL A 303 29.99 -0.37 -11.27
C VAL A 303 30.00 -0.07 -9.77
N MET A 304 30.99 0.71 -9.34
CA MET A 304 31.10 1.26 -7.99
C MET A 304 31.34 2.76 -8.10
N VAL A 305 30.53 3.57 -7.39
CA VAL A 305 30.61 5.02 -7.42
C VAL A 305 30.71 5.56 -6.01
N PHE A 306 31.69 6.43 -5.77
CA PHE A 306 31.90 7.11 -4.50
C PHE A 306 31.10 8.42 -4.42
N GLU A 307 30.98 8.97 -3.23
CA GLU A 307 30.26 10.23 -2.99
C GLU A 307 30.89 11.41 -3.75
N ASP A 308 32.21 11.40 -3.93
CA ASP A 308 32.94 12.43 -4.68
C ASP A 308 32.76 12.33 -6.22
N GLY A 309 32.17 11.23 -6.70
CA GLY A 309 31.97 10.94 -8.13
C GLY A 309 33.09 10.11 -8.77
N THR A 310 34.15 9.77 -8.03
CA THR A 310 35.14 8.76 -8.47
C THR A 310 34.41 7.43 -8.67
N HIS A 311 34.68 6.73 -9.77
CA HIS A 311 33.96 5.47 -10.03
C HIS A 311 34.89 4.42 -10.69
N TYR A 312 34.58 3.16 -10.34
CA TYR A 312 35.16 1.97 -10.96
C TYR A 312 34.11 1.25 -11.79
N GLU A 313 34.47 0.84 -12.99
CA GLU A 313 33.67 -0.03 -13.85
C GLU A 313 34.54 -1.22 -14.27
N GLY A 314 34.12 -2.44 -13.92
CA GLY A 314 34.92 -3.64 -14.21
C GLY A 314 34.46 -4.87 -13.48
N GLU A 315 35.35 -5.84 -13.33
CA GLU A 315 35.05 -7.14 -12.75
C GLU A 315 35.14 -7.15 -11.21
N PHE A 316 34.11 -7.70 -10.57
CA PHE A 316 34.01 -7.85 -9.13
C PHE A 316 34.02 -9.34 -8.73
N LYS A 317 34.70 -9.65 -7.63
CA LYS A 317 34.59 -10.91 -6.92
C LYS A 317 33.49 -10.84 -5.85
N SER A 318 33.35 -9.67 -5.23
CA SER A 318 32.26 -9.26 -4.35
C SER A 318 32.22 -7.73 -4.25
N ALA A 319 31.24 -7.12 -3.59
CA ALA A 319 31.20 -5.68 -3.36
C ALA A 319 32.49 -5.20 -2.69
N GLY A 320 33.14 -4.21 -3.29
CA GLY A 320 34.43 -3.68 -2.83
C GLY A 320 35.67 -4.56 -3.09
N ILE A 321 35.52 -5.74 -3.70
CA ILE A 321 36.65 -6.62 -4.06
C ILE A 321 36.74 -6.76 -5.58
N PHE A 322 37.81 -6.20 -6.16
CA PHE A 322 38.07 -6.22 -7.59
C PHE A 322 38.81 -7.49 -8.01
N TYR A 323 38.51 -7.99 -9.20
CA TYR A 323 39.21 -9.14 -9.77
C TYR A 323 39.19 -9.12 -11.29
N GLY A 324 40.27 -8.64 -11.89
CA GLY A 324 40.44 -8.64 -13.35
C GLY A 324 40.45 -7.24 -13.97
N LYS A 325 39.94 -7.13 -15.19
CA LYS A 325 39.99 -5.89 -15.94
C LYS A 325 38.96 -4.88 -15.45
N GLY A 326 39.38 -3.62 -15.38
CA GLY A 326 38.47 -2.54 -15.02
C GLY A 326 39.09 -1.16 -15.33
N THR A 327 38.23 -0.16 -15.19
CA THR A 327 38.58 1.25 -15.38
C THR A 327 38.18 2.03 -14.13
N LEU A 328 39.16 2.65 -13.47
CA LEU A 328 38.94 3.61 -12.40
C LEU A 328 38.99 5.02 -12.98
N THR A 329 37.93 5.80 -12.85
CA THR A 329 37.87 7.18 -13.32
C THR A 329 37.81 8.13 -12.13
N PHE A 330 38.72 9.09 -12.06
CA PHE A 330 38.73 10.11 -11.01
C PHE A 330 37.85 11.32 -11.37
N THR A 331 37.53 12.11 -10.38
CA THR A 331 36.72 13.35 -10.55
C THR A 331 37.40 14.38 -11.46
N SER A 332 38.73 14.38 -11.53
CA SER A 332 39.53 15.19 -12.45
C SER A 332 39.45 14.75 -13.93
N GLY A 333 38.85 13.57 -14.19
CA GLY A 333 38.68 12.98 -15.51
C GLY A 333 39.82 12.07 -15.97
N GLU A 334 40.84 11.89 -15.16
CA GLU A 334 41.90 10.89 -15.41
C GLU A 334 41.35 9.49 -15.24
N ARG A 335 41.89 8.54 -16.00
CA ARG A 335 41.41 7.14 -15.96
C ARG A 335 42.59 6.18 -15.86
N LEU A 336 42.48 5.21 -14.96
CA LEU A 336 43.34 4.04 -14.87
C LEU A 336 42.61 2.84 -15.50
N GLU A 337 43.12 2.34 -16.61
CA GLU A 337 42.56 1.18 -17.33
C GLU A 337 43.52 0.01 -17.31
N GLY A 338 43.09 -1.12 -16.74
CA GLY A 338 43.96 -2.30 -16.63
C GLY A 338 43.39 -3.36 -15.65
N ASN A 339 44.32 -4.19 -15.14
CA ASN A 339 43.98 -5.22 -14.17
C ASN A 339 44.04 -4.66 -12.73
N MET A 340 42.97 -4.86 -11.99
CA MET A 340 42.83 -4.47 -10.59
C MET A 340 42.43 -5.68 -9.76
N ASN A 341 43.20 -5.98 -8.71
CA ASN A 341 42.98 -7.12 -7.85
C ASN A 341 43.17 -6.72 -6.38
N GLY A 342 42.21 -7.01 -5.55
CA GLY A 342 42.27 -6.69 -4.12
C GLY A 342 41.00 -6.08 -3.57
N SER A 343 41.05 -5.70 -2.32
CA SER A 343 39.97 -5.05 -1.61
C SER A 343 40.16 -3.55 -1.57
N TRP A 344 39.10 -2.78 -1.84
CA TRP A 344 39.17 -1.32 -1.73
C TRP A 344 39.63 -0.85 -0.34
N ASN A 345 39.16 -1.54 0.71
CA ASN A 345 39.45 -1.15 2.08
C ASN A 345 40.82 -1.60 2.58
N GLU A 346 41.39 -2.66 2.00
CA GLU A 346 42.63 -3.28 2.48
C GLU A 346 43.81 -2.99 1.57
N GLY A 347 43.53 -2.72 0.28
CA GLY A 347 44.52 -2.40 -0.76
C GLY A 347 44.22 -3.10 -2.09
N VAL A 348 44.45 -2.38 -3.16
CA VAL A 348 44.24 -2.83 -4.54
C VAL A 348 45.58 -2.88 -5.25
N LYS A 349 45.94 -4.03 -5.78
CA LYS A 349 47.08 -4.16 -6.70
C LYS A 349 46.64 -3.79 -8.10
N VAL A 350 47.25 -2.74 -8.65
CA VAL A 350 46.91 -2.16 -9.96
C VAL A 350 48.02 -2.35 -10.94
N ILE A 351 47.71 -2.93 -12.12
CA ILE A 351 48.58 -2.99 -13.29
C ILE A 351 47.76 -2.37 -14.44
N ALA A 352 47.95 -1.07 -14.63
CA ALA A 352 47.07 -0.29 -15.50
C ALA A 352 47.81 0.81 -16.24
N THR A 353 47.19 1.30 -17.31
CA THR A 353 47.62 2.49 -18.05
C THR A 353 46.85 3.70 -17.50
N LEU A 354 47.59 4.77 -17.17
CA LEU A 354 47.02 6.05 -16.78
C LEU A 354 46.77 6.91 -18.04
N HIS A 355 45.51 7.25 -18.26
CA HIS A 355 45.10 8.18 -19.31
C HIS A 355 44.89 9.56 -18.69
N MET A 356 45.77 10.51 -19.01
CA MET A 356 45.65 11.89 -18.54
C MET A 356 44.62 12.65 -19.35
N ASN A 357 43.85 13.47 -18.68
CA ASN A 357 42.90 14.37 -19.31
C ASN A 357 43.67 15.55 -19.92
N LYS A 358 43.79 15.62 -21.24
CA LYS A 358 44.42 16.77 -21.92
C LYS A 358 43.45 17.95 -21.80
N ALA A 359 43.84 18.95 -21.02
CA ALA A 359 43.18 20.24 -20.91
C ALA A 359 43.25 21.02 -22.25
N ASN A 360 42.46 20.63 -23.22
CA ASN A 360 42.16 21.45 -24.39
C ASN A 360 40.67 21.79 -24.33
N GLY A 361 40.38 23.04 -24.10
CA GLY A 361 39.20 23.89 -24.07
C GLY A 361 37.87 23.51 -24.71
N ASN A 362 37.61 22.28 -24.93
CA ASN A 362 36.26 21.76 -25.16
C ASN A 362 35.96 20.81 -24.01
N ILE A 363 35.16 21.27 -23.04
CA ILE A 363 34.36 20.41 -22.20
C ILE A 363 33.42 19.69 -23.17
N GLN A 364 33.95 18.73 -23.94
CA GLN A 364 33.11 17.77 -24.60
C GLN A 364 32.36 17.07 -23.46
N ASN A 365 31.08 17.28 -23.47
CA ASN A 365 30.11 16.44 -22.78
C ASN A 365 30.66 15.02 -22.72
N TYR A 366 31.34 14.67 -21.60
CA TYR A 366 31.58 13.28 -21.28
C TYR A 366 30.19 12.66 -21.31
N SER A 367 29.94 11.90 -22.37
CA SER A 367 28.73 11.18 -22.60
C SER A 367 28.20 10.77 -21.24
N LYS A 368 26.96 11.17 -20.88
CA LYS A 368 26.23 10.69 -19.73
C LYS A 368 26.41 9.18 -19.69
N ARG A 369 27.44 8.70 -18.96
CA ARG A 369 27.58 7.28 -18.70
C ARG A 369 26.34 6.92 -18.00
N SER A 370 25.49 6.14 -18.64
CA SER A 370 24.21 5.78 -18.08
C SER A 370 24.45 4.71 -17.03
N PHE A 371 24.69 5.15 -15.80
CA PHE A 371 24.50 4.30 -14.63
C PHE A 371 23.05 3.81 -14.63
N GLY A 372 22.80 2.64 -14.04
CA GLY A 372 21.46 2.06 -13.99
C GLY A 372 21.15 1.01 -15.05
N LYS A 373 22.11 0.67 -15.91
CA LYS A 373 21.94 -0.38 -16.94
C LYS A 373 21.85 -1.79 -16.36
N LEU A 374 22.50 -2.02 -15.24
CA LEU A 374 22.55 -3.32 -14.55
C LEU A 374 21.52 -3.42 -13.43
N CYS A 375 20.54 -2.50 -13.39
CA CYS A 375 19.46 -2.48 -12.43
C CYS A 375 18.18 -3.10 -13.03
N VAL A 376 17.24 -3.44 -12.15
CA VAL A 376 15.92 -3.93 -12.56
C VAL A 376 15.16 -2.81 -13.26
N SER A 377 14.58 -3.08 -14.42
CA SER A 377 13.81 -2.08 -15.16
C SER A 377 12.56 -1.66 -14.37
N PRO A 378 12.11 -0.38 -14.49
CA PRO A 378 10.97 0.13 -13.75
C PRO A 378 9.70 -0.73 -13.91
N ASP A 379 9.43 -1.26 -15.11
CA ASP A 379 8.25 -2.07 -15.41
C ASP A 379 8.28 -3.46 -14.75
N GLN A 380 9.46 -3.92 -14.33
CA GLN A 380 9.61 -5.19 -13.63
C GLN A 380 9.50 -5.05 -12.10
N LYS A 381 9.57 -3.82 -11.59
CA LYS A 381 9.45 -3.54 -10.16
C LYS A 381 7.99 -3.65 -9.69
N TRP A 382 7.81 -4.07 -8.46
CA TRP A 382 6.51 -4.08 -7.75
C TRP A 382 5.38 -4.81 -8.46
N LYS A 383 5.69 -5.80 -9.29
CA LYS A 383 4.67 -6.58 -10.03
C LYS A 383 3.60 -7.18 -9.12
N ALA A 384 3.98 -7.65 -7.94
CA ALA A 384 3.04 -8.26 -7.01
C ALA A 384 1.94 -7.29 -6.55
N ILE A 385 2.27 -6.01 -6.34
CA ILE A 385 1.30 -4.96 -5.95
C ILE A 385 0.28 -4.76 -7.07
N PHE A 386 0.74 -4.57 -8.30
CA PHE A 386 -0.15 -4.39 -9.45
C PHE A 386 -0.99 -5.64 -9.74
N ARG A 387 -0.38 -6.83 -9.68
CA ARG A 387 -1.08 -8.12 -9.81
C ARG A 387 -2.21 -8.26 -8.82
N GLN A 388 -1.99 -7.86 -7.57
CA GLN A 388 -3.00 -7.87 -6.53
C GLN A 388 -4.18 -6.95 -6.86
N CYS A 389 -3.91 -5.75 -7.39
CA CYS A 389 -4.97 -4.84 -7.84
C CYS A 389 -5.79 -5.45 -8.98
N TYR A 390 -5.15 -6.01 -10.01
CA TYR A 390 -5.84 -6.69 -11.11
C TYR A 390 -6.70 -7.87 -10.62
N GLN A 391 -6.20 -8.66 -9.67
CA GLN A 391 -6.97 -9.75 -9.04
C GLN A 391 -8.19 -9.24 -8.28
N GLN A 392 -8.07 -8.14 -7.54
CA GLN A 392 -9.20 -7.50 -6.85
C GLN A 392 -10.25 -6.98 -7.85
N LEU A 393 -9.82 -6.46 -8.98
CA LEU A 393 -10.70 -6.01 -10.06
C LEU A 393 -11.29 -7.16 -10.88
N GLY A 394 -10.79 -8.39 -10.71
CA GLY A 394 -11.27 -9.59 -11.40
C GLY A 394 -10.90 -9.65 -12.89
N VAL A 395 -9.80 -9.00 -13.27
CA VAL A 395 -9.28 -8.97 -14.64
C VAL A 395 -7.86 -9.56 -14.69
N PRO A 396 -7.45 -10.19 -15.82
CA PRO A 396 -6.09 -10.69 -15.96
C PRO A 396 -5.09 -9.55 -16.09
N GLU A 397 -3.86 -9.79 -15.62
CA GLU A 397 -2.73 -8.87 -15.79
C GLU A 397 -2.42 -8.68 -17.30
N PRO A 398 -2.07 -7.46 -17.76
CA PRO A 398 -1.69 -7.22 -19.14
C PRO A 398 -0.54 -8.13 -19.58
N GLY A 399 -0.66 -8.73 -20.79
CA GLY A 399 0.34 -9.67 -21.31
C GLY A 399 0.17 -11.13 -20.87
N SER A 400 -0.85 -11.46 -20.09
CA SER A 400 -1.21 -12.86 -19.79
C SER A 400 -1.73 -13.56 -21.02
N LYS A 401 -1.29 -14.83 -21.27
CA LYS A 401 -1.64 -15.65 -22.44
C LYS A 401 -3.13 -16.05 -22.55
N THR A 402 -3.96 -15.60 -21.61
CA THR A 402 -5.40 -15.90 -21.54
C THR A 402 -6.30 -14.87 -22.21
N MET A 403 -5.77 -13.98 -23.05
CA MET A 403 -6.60 -13.04 -23.81
C MET A 403 -7.36 -13.75 -24.92
N SER A 404 -8.48 -14.39 -24.59
CA SER A 404 -9.60 -14.55 -25.51
C SER A 404 -10.19 -13.16 -25.80
N VAL A 405 -10.75 -12.98 -27.01
CA VAL A 405 -11.44 -11.75 -27.42
C VAL A 405 -12.64 -11.53 -26.48
N VAL A 406 -12.38 -10.90 -25.32
CA VAL A 406 -13.43 -10.54 -24.36
C VAL A 406 -14.00 -9.18 -24.80
N ASP A 407 -15.31 -9.06 -24.85
CA ASP A 407 -15.99 -7.79 -25.07
C ASP A 407 -15.57 -6.79 -23.98
N LYS A 408 -14.91 -5.70 -24.38
CA LYS A 408 -14.38 -4.68 -23.47
C LYS A 408 -15.47 -4.06 -22.58
N SER A 409 -16.71 -4.03 -23.08
CA SER A 409 -17.87 -3.55 -22.30
C SER A 409 -18.20 -4.49 -21.14
N ALA A 410 -18.14 -5.79 -21.37
CA ALA A 410 -18.37 -6.80 -20.35
C ALA A 410 -17.25 -6.82 -19.28
N GLU A 411 -16.01 -6.55 -19.70
CA GLU A 411 -14.87 -6.45 -18.80
C GLU A 411 -15.01 -5.25 -17.85
N THR A 412 -15.33 -4.06 -18.38
CA THR A 412 -15.59 -2.86 -17.59
C THR A 412 -16.73 -3.07 -16.59
N GLN A 413 -17.83 -3.68 -17.03
CA GLN A 413 -18.97 -3.97 -16.15
C GLN A 413 -18.56 -4.92 -14.99
N ARG A 414 -17.74 -5.93 -15.27
CA ARG A 414 -17.22 -6.86 -14.25
C ARG A 414 -16.35 -6.13 -13.23
N VAL A 415 -15.46 -5.25 -13.70
CA VAL A 415 -14.62 -4.41 -12.81
C VAL A 415 -15.48 -3.60 -11.85
N TRP A 416 -16.51 -2.93 -12.34
CA TRP A 416 -17.42 -2.15 -11.50
C TRP A 416 -18.19 -2.99 -10.49
N GLN A 417 -18.65 -4.19 -10.89
CA GLN A 417 -19.32 -5.14 -9.99
C GLN A 417 -18.39 -5.59 -8.86
N ASN A 418 -17.12 -5.87 -9.16
CA ASN A 418 -16.14 -6.26 -8.15
C ASN A 418 -15.81 -5.12 -7.19
N ILE A 419 -15.64 -3.90 -7.69
CA ILE A 419 -15.44 -2.71 -6.84
C ILE A 419 -16.64 -2.54 -5.90
N ALA A 420 -17.86 -2.59 -6.42
CA ALA A 420 -19.08 -2.49 -5.62
C ALA A 420 -19.14 -3.59 -4.53
N SER A 421 -18.79 -4.82 -4.87
CA SER A 421 -18.74 -5.94 -3.91
C SER A 421 -17.70 -5.71 -2.81
N ILE A 422 -16.50 -5.22 -3.15
CA ILE A 422 -15.43 -4.93 -2.19
C ILE A 422 -15.86 -3.82 -1.24
N ILE A 423 -16.40 -2.71 -1.76
CA ILE A 423 -16.86 -1.57 -0.97
C ILE A 423 -18.02 -2.00 -0.06
N THR A 424 -19.00 -2.76 -0.57
CA THR A 424 -20.14 -3.24 0.23
C THR A 424 -19.68 -4.15 1.36
N LYS A 425 -18.77 -5.10 1.10
CA LYS A 425 -18.22 -5.98 2.15
C LYS A 425 -17.43 -5.18 3.21
N SER A 426 -16.73 -4.13 2.79
CA SER A 426 -16.00 -3.25 3.68
C SER A 426 -16.94 -2.36 4.49
N HIS A 427 -18.06 -1.89 3.90
CA HIS A 427 -19.10 -1.15 4.61
C HIS A 427 -19.86 -2.00 5.63
N GLN A 428 -20.13 -3.26 5.33
CA GLN A 428 -20.71 -4.18 6.33
C GLN A 428 -19.78 -4.36 7.54
N LYS A 429 -18.46 -4.30 7.34
CA LYS A 429 -17.47 -4.27 8.43
C LYS A 429 -17.36 -2.89 9.10
N ALA A 430 -17.61 -1.80 8.36
CA ALA A 430 -17.45 -0.40 8.79
C ALA A 430 -18.77 0.27 9.23
N LEU A 431 -19.91 -0.42 9.19
CA LEU A 431 -21.19 0.07 9.76
C LEU A 431 -21.11 0.32 11.28
N GLN A 432 -20.00 -0.09 11.91
CA GLN A 432 -19.60 0.41 13.22
C GLN A 432 -18.86 1.78 13.18
N ARG A 433 -18.48 2.32 11.99
CA ARG A 433 -17.82 3.62 11.84
C ARG A 433 -18.32 4.33 10.57
N LYS A 434 -19.24 5.30 10.75
CA LYS A 434 -19.91 6.11 9.72
C LYS A 434 -18.96 6.80 8.74
N LYS A 435 -19.05 6.46 7.43
CA LYS A 435 -18.85 7.38 6.29
C LYS A 435 -19.43 6.76 5.00
N HIS A 436 -20.40 7.44 4.40
CA HIS A 436 -21.08 7.03 3.16
C HIS A 436 -20.27 7.46 1.91
N LEU A 437 -20.05 6.50 1.00
CA LEU A 437 -19.70 6.74 -0.40
C LEU A 437 -20.89 6.30 -1.27
N THR A 438 -21.52 7.25 -1.95
CA THR A 438 -22.58 6.96 -2.93
C THR A 438 -21.92 6.70 -4.28
N ILE A 439 -22.16 5.51 -4.85
CA ILE A 439 -21.75 5.16 -6.21
C ILE A 439 -22.88 5.60 -7.13
N THR A 440 -22.66 6.65 -7.93
CA THR A 440 -23.54 7.02 -9.03
C THR A 440 -23.09 6.29 -10.29
N SER A 441 -24.04 5.67 -11.00
CA SER A 441 -23.81 5.05 -12.30
C SER A 441 -23.53 6.15 -13.35
N ILE A 442 -22.33 6.14 -13.91
CA ILE A 442 -21.93 7.10 -14.94
C ILE A 442 -22.37 6.56 -16.32
N ASN A 443 -23.28 7.27 -16.98
CA ASN A 443 -23.80 6.94 -18.29
C ASN A 443 -22.80 7.24 -19.41
N LYS A 444 -22.94 6.50 -20.53
CA LYS A 444 -21.96 6.27 -21.60
C LYS A 444 -21.77 7.43 -22.62
N GLU A 445 -22.25 8.64 -22.42
CA GLU A 445 -22.18 9.68 -23.44
C GLU A 445 -20.99 10.64 -23.26
N LYS A 446 -20.31 10.92 -24.40
CA LYS A 446 -19.12 11.77 -24.51
C LYS A 446 -19.47 13.27 -24.38
N ASN A 447 -19.67 13.77 -23.16
CA ASN A 447 -19.82 15.19 -22.91
C ASN A 447 -18.78 15.69 -21.91
N ASN A 448 -18.36 16.94 -21.99
CA ASN A 448 -17.42 17.64 -21.14
C ASN A 448 -17.77 17.52 -19.64
N GLU A 449 -19.05 17.43 -19.30
CA GLU A 449 -19.55 17.17 -17.94
C GLU A 449 -19.06 15.83 -17.36
N ASN A 450 -18.88 14.80 -18.21
CA ASN A 450 -18.43 13.48 -17.79
C ASN A 450 -16.97 13.45 -17.31
N TYR A 451 -16.08 14.31 -17.83
CA TYR A 451 -14.67 14.32 -17.42
C TYR A 451 -14.50 14.88 -15.99
N SER A 452 -15.16 15.98 -15.67
CA SER A 452 -15.15 16.55 -14.32
C SER A 452 -15.69 15.56 -13.27
N GLU A 453 -16.70 14.76 -13.63
CA GLU A 453 -17.23 13.70 -12.76
C GLU A 453 -16.25 12.54 -12.60
N ILE A 454 -15.58 12.12 -13.68
CA ILE A 454 -14.52 11.12 -13.65
C ILE A 454 -13.39 11.57 -12.71
N HIS A 455 -12.93 12.79 -12.86
CA HIS A 455 -11.87 13.36 -12.03
C HIS A 455 -12.26 13.42 -10.55
N LYS A 456 -13.47 13.89 -10.24
CA LYS A 456 -14.02 13.89 -8.86
C LYS A 456 -14.14 12.48 -8.28
N TYR A 457 -14.56 11.52 -9.10
CA TYR A 457 -14.61 10.12 -8.68
C TYR A 457 -13.23 9.57 -8.37
N LEU A 458 -12.24 9.79 -9.26
CA LEU A 458 -10.89 9.30 -9.09
C LEU A 458 -10.24 9.85 -7.83
N ILE A 459 -10.39 11.14 -7.53
CA ILE A 459 -9.89 11.74 -6.28
C ILE A 459 -10.46 10.98 -5.07
N LYS A 460 -11.78 10.76 -5.03
CA LYS A 460 -12.43 10.02 -3.93
C LYS A 460 -11.98 8.55 -3.86
N ALA A 461 -11.84 7.89 -5.02
CA ALA A 461 -11.41 6.51 -5.11
C ALA A 461 -9.98 6.31 -4.60
N PHE A 462 -9.07 7.20 -4.98
CA PHE A 462 -7.68 7.17 -4.52
C PHE A 462 -7.50 7.55 -3.05
N ASP A 463 -8.40 8.35 -2.49
CA ASP A 463 -8.38 8.71 -1.07
C ASP A 463 -9.02 7.64 -0.16
N SER A 464 -9.76 6.70 -0.72
CA SER A 464 -10.43 5.65 0.02
C SER A 464 -9.55 4.40 0.17
N SER A 465 -9.17 4.04 1.39
CA SER A 465 -8.46 2.79 1.68
C SER A 465 -9.25 1.51 1.38
N TYR A 466 -10.57 1.63 1.20
CA TYR A 466 -11.45 0.50 0.86
C TYR A 466 -11.59 0.30 -0.65
N HIS A 467 -11.21 1.29 -1.44
CA HIS A 467 -11.23 1.19 -2.90
C HIS A 467 -9.93 0.56 -3.40
N PRO A 468 -9.95 -0.38 -4.37
CA PRO A 468 -8.74 -1.00 -4.91
C PRO A 468 -7.68 -0.01 -5.39
N LEU A 469 -8.09 1.11 -6.02
CA LEU A 469 -7.18 2.18 -6.44
C LEU A 469 -6.50 2.89 -5.25
N GLY A 470 -7.24 3.14 -4.18
CA GLY A 470 -6.70 3.78 -2.98
C GLY A 470 -5.74 2.86 -2.23
N ALA A 471 -6.04 1.57 -2.15
CA ALA A 471 -5.14 0.56 -1.61
C ALA A 471 -3.85 0.47 -2.45
N LEU A 472 -3.97 0.38 -3.78
CA LEU A 472 -2.85 0.38 -4.72
C LEU A 472 -1.96 1.61 -4.52
N LEU A 473 -2.55 2.81 -4.49
CA LEU A 473 -1.80 4.06 -4.33
C LEU A 473 -1.07 4.12 -2.99
N THR A 474 -1.70 3.64 -1.93
CA THR A 474 -1.10 3.60 -0.59
C THR A 474 0.11 2.66 -0.55
N GLU A 475 -0.01 1.45 -1.10
CA GLU A 475 1.10 0.50 -1.19
C GLU A 475 2.24 1.03 -2.07
N VAL A 476 1.91 1.59 -3.24
CA VAL A 476 2.91 2.17 -4.16
C VAL A 476 3.63 3.36 -3.53
N ALA A 477 2.92 4.27 -2.87
CA ALA A 477 3.55 5.40 -2.18
C ALA A 477 4.47 4.94 -1.03
N ALA A 478 4.04 3.93 -0.27
CA ALA A 478 4.85 3.36 0.82
C ALA A 478 6.14 2.73 0.30
N VAL A 479 6.08 1.90 -0.75
CA VAL A 479 7.29 1.27 -1.31
C VAL A 479 8.20 2.29 -1.98
N TYR A 480 7.66 3.30 -2.65
CA TYR A 480 8.43 4.38 -3.27
C TYR A 480 9.20 5.19 -2.21
N THR A 481 8.51 5.57 -1.13
CA THR A 481 9.12 6.30 -0.01
C THR A 481 10.19 5.46 0.70
N ALA A 482 9.95 4.17 0.89
CA ALA A 482 10.94 3.26 1.48
C ALA A 482 12.16 3.06 0.55
N THR A 483 11.94 3.03 -0.77
CA THR A 483 13.00 2.85 -1.76
C THR A 483 13.93 4.05 -1.80
N TYR A 484 13.38 5.25 -1.92
CA TYR A 484 14.10 6.48 -2.23
C TYR A 484 14.31 7.41 -1.03
N GLY A 485 13.65 7.13 0.10
CA GLY A 485 13.82 7.87 1.35
C GLY A 485 14.80 7.20 2.30
N GLY A 486 14.95 7.81 3.50
CA GLY A 486 15.82 7.32 4.57
C GLY A 486 17.25 7.85 4.50
N VAL A 487 18.16 7.18 5.22
CA VAL A 487 19.55 7.64 5.43
C VAL A 487 20.48 7.17 4.31
N ARG A 488 20.22 5.97 3.79
CA ARG A 488 21.04 5.33 2.73
C ARG A 488 20.47 5.68 1.36
N VAL A 489 20.76 6.90 0.91
CA VAL A 489 20.36 7.42 -0.40
C VAL A 489 21.58 7.96 -1.14
N HIS A 490 21.58 7.88 -2.45
CA HIS A 490 22.67 8.36 -3.31
C HIS A 490 22.10 9.21 -4.45
N PRO A 491 22.78 10.29 -4.89
CA PRO A 491 22.31 11.16 -6.00
C PRO A 491 21.96 10.41 -7.29
N LEU A 492 22.65 9.31 -7.59
CA LEU A 492 22.37 8.48 -8.78
C LEU A 492 20.99 7.79 -8.73
N LEU A 493 20.38 7.69 -7.57
CA LEU A 493 19.01 7.15 -7.44
C LEU A 493 17.96 8.07 -8.07
N LEU A 494 18.26 9.35 -8.33
CA LEU A 494 17.32 10.29 -8.93
C LEU A 494 16.78 9.80 -10.28
N SER A 495 17.66 9.34 -11.18
CA SER A 495 17.25 8.83 -12.49
C SER A 495 16.36 7.59 -12.38
N HIS A 496 16.64 6.71 -11.40
CA HIS A 496 15.81 5.55 -11.10
C HIS A 496 14.46 5.97 -10.55
N ALA A 497 14.42 6.92 -9.61
CA ALA A 497 13.20 7.43 -9.00
C ALA A 497 12.27 8.07 -10.02
N VAL A 498 12.80 8.92 -10.90
CA VAL A 498 12.03 9.56 -11.99
C VAL A 498 11.48 8.53 -12.97
N SER A 499 12.33 7.59 -13.42
CA SER A 499 11.91 6.55 -14.38
C SER A 499 10.85 5.61 -13.77
N GLU A 500 11.00 5.26 -12.50
CA GLU A 500 10.06 4.43 -11.78
C GLU A 500 8.72 5.14 -11.59
N LEU A 501 8.71 6.43 -11.23
CA LEU A 501 7.50 7.20 -11.06
C LEU A 501 6.72 7.33 -12.38
N ARG A 502 7.42 7.53 -13.51
CA ARG A 502 6.81 7.51 -14.84
C ARG A 502 6.18 6.16 -15.17
N SER A 503 6.86 5.06 -14.90
CA SER A 503 6.32 3.70 -15.08
C SER A 503 5.09 3.45 -14.18
N ILE A 504 5.15 3.85 -12.91
CA ILE A 504 4.04 3.75 -11.96
C ILE A 504 2.82 4.54 -12.49
N THR A 505 3.03 5.79 -12.93
CA THR A 505 1.97 6.63 -13.50
C THR A 505 1.31 5.94 -14.69
N SER A 506 2.10 5.42 -15.63
CA SER A 506 1.58 4.69 -16.80
C SER A 506 0.78 3.45 -16.41
N ARG A 507 1.29 2.64 -15.50
CA ARG A 507 0.65 1.39 -15.04
C ARG A 507 -0.64 1.65 -14.25
N ILE A 508 -0.68 2.68 -13.42
CA ILE A 508 -1.92 3.09 -12.74
C ILE A 508 -2.93 3.60 -13.76
N TYR A 509 -2.49 4.36 -14.75
CA TYR A 509 -3.36 4.87 -15.80
C TYR A 509 -4.00 3.74 -16.63
N GLU A 510 -3.27 2.67 -16.94
CA GLU A 510 -3.83 1.48 -17.59
C GLU A 510 -4.98 0.88 -16.79
N ILE A 511 -4.87 0.85 -15.45
CA ILE A 511 -5.96 0.40 -14.57
C ILE A 511 -7.14 1.39 -14.61
N VAL A 512 -6.87 2.69 -14.60
CA VAL A 512 -7.93 3.73 -14.70
C VAL A 512 -8.72 3.59 -16.01
N ILE A 513 -8.05 3.26 -17.12
CA ILE A 513 -8.72 3.02 -18.42
C ILE A 513 -9.66 1.81 -18.37
N LEU A 514 -9.40 0.79 -17.53
CA LEU A 514 -10.34 -0.33 -17.36
C LEU A 514 -11.67 0.13 -16.75
N LEU A 515 -11.63 1.14 -15.88
CA LEU A 515 -12.82 1.74 -15.29
C LEU A 515 -13.51 2.71 -16.27
N PHE A 516 -12.71 3.49 -16.97
CA PHE A 516 -13.16 4.57 -17.86
C PHE A 516 -12.57 4.42 -19.27
N PRO A 517 -13.12 3.52 -20.10
CA PRO A 517 -12.59 3.26 -21.45
C PRO A 517 -12.66 4.45 -22.43
N ALA A 518 -13.39 5.51 -22.07
CA ALA A 518 -13.49 6.74 -22.85
C ALA A 518 -12.24 7.64 -22.73
N LEU A 519 -11.39 7.41 -21.74
CA LEU A 519 -10.13 8.15 -21.57
C LEU A 519 -9.14 7.81 -22.69
N PRO A 520 -8.24 8.76 -23.06
CA PRO A 520 -7.26 8.57 -24.13
C PRO A 520 -6.28 7.44 -23.81
N ARG A 521 -5.93 6.64 -24.83
CA ARG A 521 -4.98 5.53 -24.73
C ARG A 521 -3.65 5.89 -25.39
N GLY A 522 -2.55 5.32 -24.87
CA GLY A 522 -1.26 5.32 -25.56
C GLY A 522 -0.55 6.67 -25.60
N GLY A 523 -0.60 7.45 -24.53
CA GLY A 523 0.14 8.72 -24.43
C GLY A 523 -0.38 9.83 -25.37
N LYS A 524 -1.56 9.67 -25.93
CA LYS A 524 -2.22 10.72 -26.70
C LYS A 524 -2.88 11.71 -25.74
N GLU A 525 -2.58 12.95 -25.95
CA GLU A 525 -3.24 14.08 -25.29
C GLU A 525 -4.55 14.39 -26.02
N TYR A 526 -5.62 14.62 -25.26
CA TYR A 526 -6.86 15.15 -25.78
C TYR A 526 -7.05 16.55 -25.22
N VAL A 527 -7.26 17.51 -26.14
CA VAL A 527 -7.64 18.87 -25.78
C VAL A 527 -9.16 18.94 -25.76
N LEU A 528 -9.72 19.26 -24.61
CA LEU A 528 -11.14 19.57 -24.46
C LEU A 528 -11.30 21.12 -24.49
N GLU A 529 -12.03 21.63 -25.45
CA GLU A 529 -12.50 23.01 -25.39
C GLU A 529 -13.62 23.09 -24.34
N THR A 530 -13.38 23.78 -23.25
CA THR A 530 -14.39 24.04 -22.23
C THR A 530 -15.26 25.25 -22.69
N GLU A 531 -16.48 25.34 -22.15
CA GLU A 531 -17.41 26.46 -22.43
C GLU A 531 -16.84 27.85 -22.08
N LYS A 532 -15.72 27.88 -21.33
CA LYS A 532 -14.99 29.09 -20.92
C LYS A 532 -13.79 29.44 -21.81
N ASN A 533 -13.66 28.82 -23.01
CA ASN A 533 -12.47 28.93 -23.87
C ASN A 533 -11.14 28.54 -23.18
N GLU A 534 -11.16 27.74 -22.13
CA GLU A 534 -9.98 27.15 -21.53
C GLU A 534 -9.76 25.75 -22.12
N GLU A 535 -8.59 25.51 -22.67
CA GLU A 535 -8.17 24.17 -23.15
C GLU A 535 -7.84 23.30 -21.94
N GLU A 536 -8.66 22.30 -21.64
CA GLU A 536 -8.37 21.29 -20.63
C GLU A 536 -7.73 20.07 -21.30
N ILE A 537 -6.51 19.73 -20.89
CA ILE A 537 -5.77 18.63 -21.49
C ILE A 537 -5.91 17.39 -20.61
N ILE A 538 -6.31 16.28 -21.23
CA ILE A 538 -6.47 14.99 -20.60
C ILE A 538 -5.28 14.10 -20.95
N SER A 539 -4.46 13.81 -19.95
CA SER A 539 -3.34 12.88 -20.06
C SER A 539 -3.20 12.03 -18.78
N ALA A 540 -2.38 11.00 -18.83
CA ALA A 540 -2.07 10.21 -17.64
C ALA A 540 -1.46 11.06 -16.53
N ALA A 541 -0.55 11.97 -16.89
CA ALA A 541 0.13 12.84 -15.96
C ALA A 541 -0.82 13.91 -15.38
N ALA A 542 -1.64 14.54 -16.23
CA ALA A 542 -2.63 15.54 -15.79
C ALA A 542 -3.60 14.97 -14.74
N ILE A 543 -4.01 13.72 -14.90
CA ILE A 543 -4.93 13.05 -13.96
C ILE A 543 -4.23 12.57 -12.70
N LEU A 544 -3.05 11.95 -12.82
CA LEU A 544 -2.44 11.20 -11.73
C LEU A 544 -1.38 11.98 -10.94
N HIS A 545 -0.65 12.93 -11.55
CA HIS A 545 0.37 13.69 -10.84
C HIS A 545 -0.19 14.48 -9.64
N PRO A 546 -1.35 15.16 -9.72
CA PRO A 546 -1.93 15.84 -8.55
C PRO A 546 -2.27 14.89 -7.38
N ILE A 547 -2.49 13.61 -7.67
CA ILE A 547 -2.86 12.59 -6.67
C ILE A 547 -1.63 11.86 -6.13
N LEU A 548 -0.68 11.49 -7.01
CA LEU A 548 0.47 10.66 -6.68
C LEU A 548 1.65 11.47 -6.10
N LEU A 549 1.99 12.61 -6.74
CA LEU A 549 3.15 13.40 -6.35
C LEU A 549 3.12 13.89 -4.90
N PRO A 550 2.01 14.40 -4.34
CA PRO A 550 1.97 14.82 -2.94
C PRO A 550 2.36 13.71 -1.95
N ARG A 551 2.13 12.45 -2.32
CA ARG A 551 2.41 11.28 -1.45
C ARG A 551 3.86 10.82 -1.49
N VAL A 552 4.58 11.13 -2.58
CA VAL A 552 5.96 10.68 -2.82
C VAL A 552 6.98 11.83 -2.88
N HIS A 553 6.51 13.08 -2.90
CA HIS A 553 7.32 14.28 -3.11
C HIS A 553 8.50 14.38 -2.13
N SER A 554 8.29 14.11 -0.85
CA SER A 554 9.34 14.24 0.17
C SER A 554 10.55 13.34 -0.14
N ALA A 555 10.34 12.09 -0.52
CA ALA A 555 11.42 11.16 -0.87
C ALA A 555 12.08 11.53 -2.20
N LEU A 556 11.28 11.93 -3.19
CA LEU A 556 11.76 12.33 -4.51
C LEU A 556 12.56 13.64 -4.45
N PHE A 557 12.06 14.65 -3.75
CA PHE A 557 12.69 15.97 -3.70
C PHE A 557 14.04 15.96 -2.95
N VAL A 558 14.19 15.09 -1.96
CA VAL A 558 15.50 14.86 -1.31
C VAL A 558 16.55 14.42 -2.33
N LEU A 559 16.18 13.58 -3.30
CA LEU A 559 17.11 13.15 -4.35
C LEU A 559 17.49 14.30 -5.31
N TYR A 560 16.51 15.19 -5.64
CA TYR A 560 16.84 16.42 -6.41
C TYR A 560 17.80 17.31 -5.63
N ALA A 561 17.53 17.51 -4.34
CA ALA A 561 18.39 18.32 -3.48
C ALA A 561 19.80 17.74 -3.33
N LEU A 562 19.96 16.43 -3.26
CA LEU A 562 21.25 15.75 -3.23
C LEU A 562 21.97 15.83 -4.59
N HIS A 563 21.25 15.63 -5.68
CA HIS A 563 21.81 15.64 -7.02
C HIS A 563 22.31 17.04 -7.42
N ASN A 564 21.55 18.07 -7.08
CA ASN A 564 21.82 19.46 -7.44
C ASN A 564 22.58 20.23 -6.34
N LYS A 565 22.99 19.57 -5.26
CA LYS A 565 23.55 20.20 -4.07
C LYS A 565 24.65 21.22 -4.37
N LYS A 566 25.61 20.88 -5.23
CA LYS A 566 26.72 21.78 -5.59
C LYS A 566 26.24 23.06 -6.27
N GLU A 567 25.27 22.95 -7.16
CA GLU A 567 24.71 24.09 -7.89
C GLU A 567 23.80 24.93 -7.00
N ASP A 568 22.96 24.28 -6.18
CA ASP A 568 22.08 24.96 -5.23
C ASP A 568 22.87 25.67 -4.13
N ASP A 569 23.96 25.09 -3.62
CA ASP A 569 24.85 25.74 -2.64
C ASP A 569 25.54 26.99 -3.25
N ALA A 570 26.05 26.88 -4.48
CA ALA A 570 26.64 27.99 -5.20
C ALA A 570 25.63 29.11 -5.51
N TYR A 571 24.42 28.72 -5.94
CA TYR A 571 23.30 29.65 -6.15
C TYR A 571 22.95 30.39 -4.84
N TRP A 572 22.77 29.64 -3.75
CA TRP A 572 22.40 30.19 -2.44
C TRP A 572 23.45 31.16 -1.90
N GLU A 573 24.73 30.85 -2.00
CA GLU A 573 25.80 31.73 -1.57
C GLU A 573 25.75 33.07 -2.31
N ARG A 574 25.51 33.04 -3.63
CA ARG A 574 25.42 34.26 -4.45
C ARG A 574 24.11 35.02 -4.19
N LEU A 575 23.00 34.29 -4.13
CA LEU A 575 21.70 34.87 -3.79
C LEU A 575 21.75 35.66 -2.46
N MET A 576 22.40 35.12 -1.44
CA MET A 576 22.55 35.79 -0.17
C MET A 576 23.39 37.06 -0.24
N LYS A 577 24.40 37.11 -1.10
CA LYS A 577 25.15 38.34 -1.36
C LYS A 577 24.26 39.40 -2.02
N TRP A 578 23.45 39.02 -3.00
CA TRP A 578 22.51 39.92 -3.69
C TRP A 578 21.40 40.38 -2.74
N ASN A 579 20.83 39.49 -1.97
CA ASN A 579 19.71 39.77 -1.08
C ASN A 579 20.08 40.69 0.10
N LYS A 580 21.37 40.77 0.49
CA LYS A 580 21.87 41.70 1.49
C LYS A 580 21.94 43.15 1.02
N GLN A 581 21.91 43.39 -0.31
CA GLN A 581 21.94 44.71 -0.87
C GLN A 581 20.63 45.48 -0.60
N PRO A 582 20.68 46.78 -0.33
CA PRO A 582 19.46 47.60 -0.30
C PRO A 582 18.70 47.52 -1.62
N ASP A 583 17.39 47.70 -1.58
CA ASP A 583 16.53 47.58 -2.77
C ASP A 583 17.00 48.46 -3.93
N ILE A 584 17.34 49.74 -3.65
CA ILE A 584 17.82 50.68 -4.64
C ILE A 584 19.13 50.20 -5.31
N THR A 585 20.05 49.62 -4.53
CA THR A 585 21.32 49.10 -5.04
C THR A 585 21.10 47.86 -5.92
N LEU A 586 20.22 46.96 -5.45
CA LEU A 586 19.89 45.76 -6.21
C LEU A 586 19.18 46.07 -7.53
N MET A 587 18.24 47.04 -7.50
CA MET A 587 17.55 47.53 -8.68
C MET A 587 18.48 48.14 -9.71
N ALA A 588 19.41 48.99 -9.26
CA ALA A 588 20.43 49.59 -10.12
C ALA A 588 21.37 48.53 -10.72
N PHE A 589 21.72 47.49 -9.97
CA PHE A 589 22.51 46.38 -10.45
C PHE A 589 21.77 45.54 -11.50
N LEU A 590 20.47 45.42 -11.39
CA LEU A 590 19.62 44.68 -12.34
C LEU A 590 19.18 45.53 -13.55
N ASP A 591 19.71 46.74 -13.71
CA ASP A 591 19.32 47.69 -14.79
C ASP A 591 17.83 48.05 -14.78
N ILE A 592 17.20 48.00 -13.62
CA ILE A 592 15.83 48.50 -13.48
C ILE A 592 15.88 50.03 -13.52
N ASP A 593 15.55 50.56 -14.70
CA ASP A 593 15.73 51.99 -14.99
C ASP A 593 14.90 52.88 -14.07
N GLN A 594 15.59 53.80 -13.35
CA GLN A 594 14.94 54.81 -12.50
C GLN A 594 14.02 55.77 -13.32
N LYS A 595 14.16 55.81 -14.63
CA LYS A 595 13.26 56.58 -15.52
C LYS A 595 11.88 55.92 -15.68
N ASN A 596 11.80 54.62 -15.42
CA ASN A 596 10.53 53.92 -15.23
C ASN A 596 10.09 53.99 -13.76
N SER A 597 10.25 55.14 -13.12
CA SER A 597 9.81 55.43 -11.76
C SER A 597 8.31 55.16 -11.51
N ASN A 598 7.58 54.97 -12.58
CA ASN A 598 6.18 54.55 -12.57
C ASN A 598 5.97 53.09 -12.15
N VAL A 599 6.98 52.23 -12.24
CA VAL A 599 6.93 50.82 -11.81
C VAL A 599 7.25 50.65 -10.34
N MET A 600 7.91 51.65 -9.77
CA MET A 600 8.35 51.67 -8.36
C MET A 600 7.54 52.72 -7.57
N ASN A 601 6.95 52.35 -6.48
CA ASN A 601 6.17 53.19 -5.53
C ASN A 601 7.04 54.30 -4.90
N LEU A 602 7.64 55.14 -5.73
CA LEU A 602 8.46 56.24 -5.26
C LEU A 602 7.66 57.52 -5.29
N ASN A 603 7.71 58.28 -4.17
CA ASN A 603 7.17 59.65 -4.17
C ASN A 603 8.03 60.59 -5.04
N GLU A 604 7.58 61.84 -5.22
CA GLU A 604 8.30 62.86 -6.00
C GLU A 604 9.76 63.13 -5.56
N ASN A 605 10.14 62.58 -4.40
CA ASN A 605 11.48 62.69 -3.81
C ASN A 605 12.29 61.38 -3.94
N GLY A 606 11.81 60.38 -4.66
CA GLY A 606 12.49 59.10 -4.85
C GLY A 606 12.45 58.17 -3.61
N LEU A 607 11.54 58.42 -2.66
CA LEU A 607 11.37 57.58 -1.46
C LEU A 607 10.10 56.72 -1.57
N PRO A 608 10.11 55.48 -1.02
CA PRO A 608 8.95 54.62 -1.05
C PRO A 608 7.74 55.22 -0.35
N TYR A 609 6.55 55.12 -0.99
CA TYR A 609 5.30 55.68 -0.48
C TYR A 609 4.76 55.02 0.79
N GLN A 610 5.17 53.77 1.06
CA GLN A 610 4.78 52.99 2.24
C GLN A 610 5.98 52.17 2.78
N ASN A 611 5.94 51.81 4.06
CA ASN A 611 6.93 50.96 4.73
C ASN A 611 6.87 49.48 4.29
N GLU A 612 6.21 49.18 3.18
CA GLU A 612 6.10 47.83 2.66
C GLU A 612 7.18 47.54 1.58
N PRO A 613 7.74 46.31 1.56
CA PRO A 613 8.71 45.90 0.54
C PRO A 613 8.08 45.99 -0.85
N TYR A 614 8.89 46.35 -1.85
CA TYR A 614 8.45 46.32 -3.25
C TYR A 614 8.03 44.92 -3.68
N PHE A 615 6.87 44.78 -4.32
CA PHE A 615 6.32 43.51 -4.81
C PHE A 615 6.11 42.45 -3.72
N SER A 616 5.74 42.83 -2.50
CA SER A 616 5.57 41.91 -1.36
C SER A 616 4.64 40.73 -1.68
N GLU A 617 3.47 40.98 -2.30
CA GLU A 617 2.51 39.95 -2.69
C GLU A 617 3.11 38.96 -3.73
N ALA A 618 3.89 39.43 -4.69
CA ALA A 618 4.55 38.61 -5.67
C ALA A 618 5.67 37.75 -5.05
N ILE A 619 6.44 38.34 -4.11
CA ILE A 619 7.49 37.62 -3.36
C ILE A 619 6.90 36.49 -2.53
N GLU A 620 5.81 36.75 -1.77
CA GLU A 620 5.11 35.75 -0.98
C GLU A 620 4.50 34.66 -1.86
N THR A 621 3.97 35.03 -3.04
CA THR A 621 3.43 34.08 -4.00
C THR A 621 4.54 33.14 -4.51
N LEU A 622 5.71 33.68 -4.90
CA LEU A 622 6.80 32.83 -5.40
C LEU A 622 7.35 31.88 -4.33
N GLN A 623 7.32 32.26 -3.07
CA GLN A 623 7.72 31.39 -1.95
C GLN A 623 6.85 30.12 -1.84
N GLN A 624 5.63 30.13 -2.38
CA GLN A 624 4.74 28.98 -2.40
C GLN A 624 5.25 27.82 -3.30
N LEU A 625 6.31 28.02 -4.09
CA LEU A 625 6.98 26.92 -4.80
C LEU A 625 7.37 25.79 -3.85
N LYS A 626 7.72 26.10 -2.59
CA LYS A 626 8.12 25.11 -1.58
C LYS A 626 6.95 24.27 -1.04
N THR A 627 5.73 24.71 -1.22
CA THR A 627 4.52 24.10 -0.64
C THR A 627 3.62 23.44 -1.69
N THR A 628 4.00 23.51 -2.96
CA THR A 628 3.32 22.86 -4.08
C THR A 628 4.07 21.60 -4.50
N PHE A 629 3.33 20.59 -4.98
CA PHE A 629 3.87 19.25 -5.17
C PHE A 629 3.80 18.76 -6.62
N SER A 630 2.94 19.33 -7.46
CA SER A 630 2.87 18.98 -8.88
C SER A 630 3.54 20.03 -9.76
N PRO A 631 4.09 19.65 -10.94
CA PRO A 631 4.68 20.61 -11.88
C PRO A 631 3.70 21.70 -12.31
N LEU A 632 2.47 21.33 -12.57
CA LEU A 632 1.43 22.30 -12.97
C LEU A 632 1.16 23.32 -11.87
N GLU A 633 1.01 22.88 -10.60
CA GLU A 633 0.82 23.80 -9.47
C GLU A 633 2.00 24.76 -9.32
N LYS A 634 3.24 24.26 -9.48
CA LYS A 634 4.45 25.09 -9.44
C LYS A 634 4.47 26.12 -10.58
N LEU A 635 4.09 25.72 -11.78
CA LEU A 635 3.97 26.63 -12.92
C LEU A 635 2.88 27.69 -12.71
N LEU A 636 1.76 27.32 -12.08
CA LEU A 636 0.71 28.24 -11.69
C LEU A 636 1.18 29.24 -10.63
N VAL A 637 2.03 28.81 -9.68
CA VAL A 637 2.67 29.74 -8.73
C VAL A 637 3.52 30.77 -9.48
N VAL A 638 4.31 30.34 -10.46
CA VAL A 638 5.10 31.27 -11.29
C VAL A 638 4.19 32.24 -12.04
N ARG A 639 3.13 31.76 -12.71
CA ARG A 639 2.14 32.61 -13.40
C ARG A 639 1.50 33.61 -12.45
N ASN A 640 1.02 33.16 -11.28
CA ASN A 640 0.41 34.03 -10.30
C ASN A 640 1.40 35.12 -9.79
N THR A 641 2.69 34.78 -9.71
CA THR A 641 3.72 35.77 -9.38
C THR A 641 3.78 36.88 -10.43
N PHE A 642 3.76 36.54 -11.72
CA PHE A 642 3.69 37.54 -12.80
C PHE A 642 2.41 38.37 -12.75
N GLU A 643 1.25 37.74 -12.46
CA GLU A 643 -0.01 38.43 -12.29
C GLU A 643 0.04 39.43 -11.13
N GLN A 644 0.60 39.04 -9.98
CA GLN A 644 0.77 39.93 -8.80
C GLN A 644 1.71 41.09 -9.13
N MET A 645 2.81 40.83 -9.84
CA MET A 645 3.69 41.90 -10.32
C MET A 645 2.92 42.90 -11.20
N THR A 646 2.15 42.40 -12.16
CA THR A 646 1.35 43.22 -13.05
C THR A 646 0.30 44.04 -12.32
N GLN A 647 -0.41 43.41 -11.38
CA GLN A 647 -1.39 44.08 -10.54
C GLN A 647 -0.76 45.17 -9.66
N ALA A 648 0.41 44.95 -9.12
CA ALA A 648 1.12 45.95 -8.32
C ALA A 648 1.41 47.23 -9.15
N VAL A 649 1.85 47.07 -10.40
CA VAL A 649 2.12 48.19 -11.33
C VAL A 649 0.83 48.86 -11.79
N GLN A 650 -0.21 48.09 -12.09
CA GLN A 650 -1.51 48.64 -12.51
C GLN A 650 -2.20 49.44 -11.41
N LYS A 651 -2.10 48.99 -10.16
CA LYS A 651 -2.62 49.74 -8.99
C LYS A 651 -2.02 51.13 -8.90
N GLN A 652 -0.75 51.31 -9.29
CA GLN A 652 -0.06 52.57 -9.27
C GLN A 652 -0.42 53.47 -10.44
N LEU A 653 -0.44 52.91 -11.64
CA LEU A 653 -0.62 53.66 -12.87
C LEU A 653 -2.09 53.97 -13.17
N GLY A 654 -3.05 53.27 -12.53
CA GLY A 654 -4.48 53.41 -12.77
C GLY A 654 -4.93 53.01 -14.17
N THR A 655 -4.07 52.33 -14.94
CA THR A 655 -4.31 51.87 -16.32
C THR A 655 -3.79 50.46 -16.50
N THR A 656 -4.27 49.76 -17.55
CA THR A 656 -3.70 48.44 -17.94
C THR A 656 -2.24 48.61 -18.38
N TYR A 657 -1.37 47.77 -17.79
CA TYR A 657 0.06 47.78 -18.11
C TYR A 657 0.45 46.51 -18.85
N LEU A 658 1.23 46.66 -19.90
CA LEU A 658 1.79 45.56 -20.68
C LEU A 658 3.29 45.61 -20.58
N TRP A 659 3.87 44.51 -20.07
CA TRP A 659 5.31 44.36 -19.91
C TRP A 659 5.98 44.16 -21.28
N THR A 660 7.10 44.88 -21.49
CA THR A 660 8.09 44.41 -22.45
C THR A 660 9.02 43.39 -21.77
N MET A 661 9.65 42.49 -22.51
CA MET A 661 10.59 41.50 -21.91
C MET A 661 11.78 42.17 -21.23
N ASP A 662 12.24 43.29 -21.76
CA ASP A 662 13.35 44.07 -21.21
C ASP A 662 13.02 44.72 -19.86
N GLU A 663 11.76 44.97 -19.58
CA GLU A 663 11.26 45.48 -18.29
C GLU A 663 10.92 44.36 -17.33
N LEU A 664 10.26 43.31 -17.83
CA LEU A 664 9.75 42.20 -17.04
C LEU A 664 10.84 41.37 -16.40
N PHE A 665 11.88 41.03 -17.17
CA PHE A 665 12.94 40.13 -16.71
C PHE A 665 13.73 40.69 -15.52
N PRO A 666 14.24 41.94 -15.54
CA PRO A 666 14.93 42.53 -14.39
C PRO A 666 14.05 42.59 -13.13
N VAL A 667 12.79 42.99 -13.26
CA VAL A 667 11.86 43.08 -12.12
C VAL A 667 11.54 41.69 -11.57
N PHE A 668 11.33 40.70 -12.43
CA PHE A 668 11.11 39.32 -11.99
C PHE A 668 12.36 38.76 -11.31
N CYS A 669 13.57 39.06 -11.81
CA CYS A 669 14.81 38.68 -11.15
C CYS A 669 14.94 39.30 -9.74
N PHE A 670 14.53 40.55 -9.56
CA PHE A 670 14.44 41.18 -8.24
C PHE A 670 13.49 40.41 -7.30
N VAL A 671 12.30 40.02 -7.78
CA VAL A 671 11.35 39.22 -7.02
C VAL A 671 11.95 37.85 -6.63
N VAL A 672 12.65 37.16 -7.57
CA VAL A 672 13.32 35.88 -7.31
C VAL A 672 14.36 36.02 -6.22
N VAL A 673 15.18 37.07 -6.26
CA VAL A 673 16.22 37.33 -5.23
C VAL A 673 15.55 37.55 -3.86
N ARG A 674 14.49 38.36 -3.79
CA ARG A 674 13.80 38.66 -2.52
C ARG A 674 12.98 37.47 -2.00
N ALA A 675 12.43 36.63 -2.87
CA ALA A 675 11.71 35.42 -2.48
C ALA A 675 12.61 34.40 -1.79
N SER A 676 13.91 34.40 -2.10
CA SER A 676 14.93 33.57 -1.45
C SER A 676 14.55 32.09 -1.35
N VAL A 677 14.28 31.47 -2.48
CA VAL A 677 13.99 30.03 -2.55
C VAL A 677 15.29 29.24 -2.49
N LEU A 678 15.54 28.53 -1.38
CA LEU A 678 16.81 27.87 -1.06
C LEU A 678 17.30 26.88 -2.13
N GLN A 679 16.41 26.06 -2.66
CA GLN A 679 16.72 24.98 -3.59
C GLN A 679 16.05 25.21 -4.93
N LEU A 680 16.17 26.42 -5.48
CA LEU A 680 15.50 26.79 -6.73
C LEU A 680 15.95 25.94 -7.91
N GLY A 681 17.24 25.56 -7.97
CA GLY A 681 17.74 24.65 -9.01
C GLY A 681 17.08 23.28 -8.97
N SER A 682 16.92 22.73 -7.78
CA SER A 682 16.19 21.46 -7.58
C SER A 682 14.72 21.58 -7.97
N GLU A 683 14.04 22.69 -7.66
CA GLU A 683 12.66 22.97 -8.09
C GLU A 683 12.55 23.05 -9.61
N ILE A 684 13.50 23.72 -10.27
CA ILE A 684 13.54 23.84 -11.73
C ILE A 684 13.72 22.48 -12.39
N HIS A 685 14.66 21.66 -11.93
CA HIS A 685 14.89 20.32 -12.49
C HIS A 685 13.69 19.39 -12.25
N PHE A 686 13.03 19.49 -11.09
CA PHE A 686 11.80 18.76 -10.82
C PHE A 686 10.68 19.13 -11.81
N ILE A 687 10.48 20.43 -12.07
CA ILE A 687 9.49 20.89 -13.05
C ILE A 687 9.85 20.35 -14.43
N GLU A 688 11.12 20.43 -14.87
CA GLU A 688 11.57 19.97 -16.18
C GLU A 688 11.31 18.47 -16.39
N ASP A 689 11.60 17.65 -15.39
CA ASP A 689 11.44 16.19 -15.50
C ASP A 689 9.98 15.75 -15.59
N PHE A 690 9.06 16.49 -15.00
CA PHE A 690 7.64 16.11 -14.92
C PHE A 690 6.67 17.05 -15.65
N MET A 691 7.19 18.14 -16.24
CA MET A 691 6.38 19.04 -17.08
C MET A 691 6.01 18.35 -18.39
N GLU A 692 4.72 18.36 -18.69
CA GLU A 692 4.23 17.78 -19.94
C GLU A 692 4.61 18.63 -21.17
N PRO A 693 4.87 18.00 -22.33
CA PRO A 693 5.38 18.69 -23.52
C PRO A 693 4.51 19.86 -23.99
N TYR A 694 3.19 19.76 -23.82
CA TYR A 694 2.27 20.84 -24.23
C TYR A 694 2.42 22.12 -23.40
N LEU A 695 2.80 22.00 -22.11
CA LEU A 695 3.04 23.15 -21.24
C LEU A 695 4.30 23.92 -21.64
N GLN A 696 5.24 23.28 -22.34
CA GLN A 696 6.51 23.89 -22.74
C GLN A 696 6.34 24.98 -23.79
N ASN A 697 5.36 24.83 -24.69
CA ASN A 697 5.13 25.73 -25.82
C ASN A 697 4.09 26.84 -25.54
N GLY A 698 3.48 26.85 -24.35
CA GLY A 698 2.47 27.81 -23.95
C GLY A 698 3.02 28.95 -23.07
N GLU A 699 2.12 29.78 -22.57
CA GLU A 699 2.43 30.89 -21.65
C GLU A 699 3.22 30.42 -20.42
N LEU A 700 2.79 29.30 -19.82
CA LEU A 700 3.48 28.72 -18.66
C LEU A 700 4.93 28.31 -18.95
N GLY A 701 5.19 27.81 -20.17
CA GLY A 701 6.55 27.47 -20.62
C GLY A 701 7.45 28.68 -20.77
N ILE A 702 6.93 29.79 -21.27
CA ILE A 702 7.67 31.06 -21.40
C ILE A 702 8.03 31.59 -19.99
N MET A 703 7.05 31.62 -19.09
CA MET A 703 7.26 32.05 -17.69
C MET A 703 8.25 31.17 -16.96
N PHE A 704 8.19 29.87 -17.17
CA PHE A 704 9.16 28.93 -16.62
C PHE A 704 10.58 29.15 -17.18
N THR A 705 10.69 29.42 -18.49
CA THR A 705 11.98 29.74 -19.13
C THR A 705 12.55 31.04 -18.54
N THR A 706 11.70 32.02 -18.23
CA THR A 706 12.12 33.26 -17.56
C THR A 706 12.64 32.99 -16.15
N LEU A 707 11.99 32.12 -15.38
CA LEU A 707 12.47 31.69 -14.05
C LEU A 707 13.84 31.01 -14.15
N LYS A 708 14.03 30.11 -15.13
CA LYS A 708 15.32 29.46 -15.39
C LYS A 708 16.41 30.48 -15.74
N ALA A 709 16.11 31.45 -16.59
CA ALA A 709 17.05 32.50 -16.97
C ALA A 709 17.49 33.31 -15.74
N CYS A 710 16.58 33.68 -14.85
CA CYS A 710 16.91 34.35 -13.59
C CYS A 710 17.84 33.50 -12.70
N TYR A 711 17.53 32.19 -12.56
CA TYR A 711 18.36 31.26 -11.79
C TYR A 711 19.80 31.20 -12.33
N TYR A 712 19.95 31.03 -13.64
CA TYR A 712 21.27 30.96 -14.27
C TYR A 712 22.02 32.31 -14.25
N GLN A 713 21.31 33.44 -14.36
CA GLN A 713 21.92 34.75 -14.20
C GLN A 713 22.52 34.90 -12.79
N ILE A 714 21.77 34.59 -11.75
CA ILE A 714 22.28 34.63 -10.37
C ILE A 714 23.45 33.66 -10.18
N LEU A 715 23.42 32.49 -10.82
CA LEU A 715 24.48 31.49 -10.74
C LEU A 715 25.76 31.88 -11.49
N GLN A 716 25.72 32.71 -12.54
CA GLN A 716 26.84 33.04 -13.39
C GLN A 716 27.46 34.39 -13.07
N GLU A 717 26.66 35.40 -12.75
CA GLU A 717 27.14 36.74 -12.53
C GLU A 717 27.79 36.92 -11.16
N LYS A 718 28.94 37.60 -11.16
CA LYS A 718 29.62 38.00 -9.94
C LYS A 718 29.32 39.48 -9.68
N ILE A 719 28.65 39.78 -8.56
CA ILE A 719 28.64 41.13 -8.05
C ILE A 719 30.08 41.44 -7.61
N ASN A 720 30.77 42.27 -8.35
CA ASN A 720 32.01 42.90 -7.88
C ASN A 720 31.59 43.99 -6.88
N VAL A 721 31.61 43.66 -5.59
CA VAL A 721 31.37 44.61 -4.50
C VAL A 721 32.65 45.33 -4.21
#